data_9eaf7f3a34e03ad67d333954e4904e6a
#
_entry.id   9eaf7f3a34e03ad67d333954e4904e6a
#
_cell.length_a   1.000
_cell.length_b   1.000
_cell.length_c   1.000
_cell.angle_alpha   90.00
_cell.angle_beta   90.00
_cell.angle_gamma   90.00
#
_symmetry.space_group_name_H-M   'P 1'
#
loop_
_entity.id
_entity.type
_entity.pdbx_description
1 polymer ?
#
loop_
_entity_poly.entity_id
_entity_poly.type
_entity_poly.pdbx_seq_one_letter_code
_entity_poly.pdbx_strand_id
1 'polypeptide(L)'
;MGFLLLLCSCSSRKYLSEGEYLLDKITITSDTTRLNTTSLQGYVRQQPNSRWVSLVKFPLGIYLLSSPGSNSSFNKFLRRMGEAPVVYDTLLSARSQQLIRDAMFNMGYLHATVSTQEKYDGYKVRVNYQLHPGKIYTVSGIDMDIQDTAVAREMERIAKHSLLSVGMPFDANVLNNERSRITSHMNDNGYYSFHRDFIRYEVDTVSGSEKVHVRMIVSPRTDATSRTTQMHQLYRVGDVSFTYDRSTGSPIWFRQSVLDKVNSLVSGNIYRESDLSDTYSRINSLGAVAATNIQLTPNAQDSTLLDAKVVITPARLNAVQLGLDGTNTAGDLGVAANFMYQNRNVFHGSEIFSLKFRTAFEAIRGLKGYADQNYFEYSIEGGLQFPDFIFPFVSHDFRRRSRANTEFNLMYASQNRPEFHRRVLTAAWKYRWNSKERNSQHRFDLLDINYVFMPWISDTFYKTYIENPESRNAIIAYNYKNLLIVKLGYQYQYSSAGLATPMGIYGKDAYTYRIAVETAGNALHGICNLAGTKKNSDGQRMLFNIAYAQYAKFDFDISKSIRFSDRASLAMRFALGVAYPYGNSDVLPYEKRYFGGGANSVRGWSVRSLGPGSFVGNDGNIDFINQTGDVKLDMSVEMRMRLFWKFDGALFVDAGNIWTLRDYKEQPGGQFRWDTCWEQIAVSYGLGLRLNLNYFLLRLDAGMKAINPAYQDTRRHYPIIYPNFKRDFALHFAVGLPF
;
A
#
# COMPACT_ATOMS: atom_id res chain seq x y z
N MET A 1 29.92 -3.28 20.70
CA MET A 1 29.62 -2.92 22.10
C MET A 1 30.47 -1.74 22.61
N GLY A 2 31.78 -1.65 22.33
CA GLY A 2 32.62 -0.54 22.76
C GLY A 2 32.25 0.85 22.18
N PHE A 3 31.77 0.94 20.95
CA PHE A 3 31.34 2.21 20.32
C PHE A 3 30.05 2.78 20.92
N LEU A 4 29.15 1.93 21.44
CA LEU A 4 27.93 2.34 22.15
C LEU A 4 28.25 2.95 23.55
N LEU A 5 29.29 2.47 24.23
CA LEU A 5 29.70 2.96 25.52
C LEU A 5 30.41 4.33 25.45
N LEU A 6 31.13 4.60 24.37
CA LEU A 6 31.75 5.91 24.11
C LEU A 6 30.73 7.04 23.88
N LEU A 7 29.56 6.76 23.37
CA LEU A 7 28.48 7.73 23.12
C LEU A 7 27.78 8.18 24.42
N CYS A 8 27.84 7.39 25.49
CA CYS A 8 27.24 7.75 26.78
C CYS A 8 28.07 8.71 27.62
N SER A 9 29.35 8.95 27.25
CA SER A 9 30.31 9.75 28.04
C SER A 9 30.30 11.26 27.70
N CYS A 10 29.68 11.70 26.62
CA CYS A 10 29.64 13.09 26.23
C CYS A 10 28.59 13.87 27.03
N SER A 11 29.02 14.82 27.86
CA SER A 11 28.14 15.68 28.65
C SER A 11 27.36 16.65 27.75
N SER A 12 26.00 16.62 27.87
CA SER A 12 25.11 17.59 27.20
C SER A 12 25.32 19.03 27.69
N ARG A 13 26.00 19.18 28.85
CA ARG A 13 26.24 20.47 29.50
C ARG A 13 26.95 21.49 28.59
N LYS A 14 27.79 21.02 27.66
CA LYS A 14 28.55 21.91 26.75
C LYS A 14 27.65 22.68 25.76
N TYR A 15 26.38 22.26 25.61
CA TYR A 15 25.40 22.91 24.73
C TYR A 15 24.27 23.61 25.49
N LEU A 16 24.34 23.69 26.78
CA LEU A 16 23.39 24.37 27.67
C LEU A 16 24.03 25.63 28.20
N SER A 17 23.30 26.74 28.18
CA SER A 17 23.69 27.98 28.84
C SER A 17 23.50 27.86 30.35
N GLU A 18 24.04 28.80 31.10
CA GLU A 18 23.88 28.85 32.55
C GLU A 18 22.38 29.08 32.88
N GLY A 19 21.79 28.22 33.72
CA GLY A 19 20.38 28.26 34.05
C GLY A 19 19.47 27.44 33.13
N GLU A 20 19.98 26.86 32.04
CA GLU A 20 19.22 25.99 31.14
C GLU A 20 19.30 24.52 31.59
N TYR A 21 18.18 23.81 31.41
CA TYR A 21 18.06 22.39 31.74
C TYR A 21 17.69 21.56 30.51
N LEU A 22 18.31 20.39 30.36
CA LEU A 22 17.94 19.41 29.34
C LEU A 22 16.66 18.71 29.72
N LEU A 23 15.66 18.73 28.84
CA LEU A 23 14.43 17.97 29.01
C LEU A 23 14.73 16.47 28.86
N ASP A 24 14.75 15.75 29.99
CA ASP A 24 15.10 14.32 29.98
C ASP A 24 13.90 13.43 29.69
N LYS A 25 12.77 13.66 30.34
CA LYS A 25 11.58 12.82 30.23
C LYS A 25 10.32 13.64 30.47
N ILE A 26 9.26 13.33 29.70
CA ILE A 26 7.89 13.76 30.01
C ILE A 26 7.06 12.53 30.30
N THR A 27 6.22 12.62 31.33
CA THR A 27 5.22 11.60 31.68
C THR A 27 3.88 12.29 31.90
N ILE A 28 2.83 11.58 31.58
CA ILE A 28 1.45 11.96 31.91
C ILE A 28 0.90 10.85 32.79
N THR A 29 0.55 11.20 34.01
CA THR A 29 -0.02 10.27 34.99
C THR A 29 -1.42 10.74 35.37
N SER A 30 -2.31 9.83 35.68
CA SER A 30 -3.69 10.12 36.04
C SER A 30 -4.09 9.37 37.29
N ASP A 31 -4.91 9.99 38.11
CA ASP A 31 -5.49 9.37 39.33
C ASP A 31 -6.50 8.27 39.00
N THR A 32 -6.93 8.18 37.74
CA THR A 32 -7.85 7.15 37.27
C THR A 32 -7.30 6.36 36.10
N THR A 33 -7.56 5.06 36.10
CA THR A 33 -7.20 4.15 34.99
C THR A 33 -8.14 4.24 33.78
N ARG A 34 -9.29 4.92 33.92
CA ARG A 34 -10.29 5.04 32.83
C ARG A 34 -9.87 6.02 31.75
N LEU A 35 -8.98 6.98 32.06
CA LEU A 35 -8.50 7.95 31.10
C LEU A 35 -7.29 7.41 30.33
N ASN A 36 -7.39 7.36 29.01
CA ASN A 36 -6.25 6.99 28.17
C ASN A 36 -5.26 8.16 28.05
N THR A 37 -4.23 8.13 28.86
CA THR A 37 -3.18 9.17 28.87
C THR A 37 -2.37 9.23 27.60
N THR A 38 -2.32 8.13 26.81
CA THR A 38 -1.58 8.09 25.53
C THR A 38 -2.21 9.02 24.49
N SER A 39 -3.54 9.16 24.48
CA SER A 39 -4.22 10.08 23.56
C SER A 39 -3.91 11.55 23.84
N LEU A 40 -3.50 11.87 25.06
CA LEU A 40 -3.16 13.24 25.48
C LEU A 40 -1.72 13.64 25.17
N GLN A 41 -0.84 12.71 24.78
CA GLN A 41 0.55 13.02 24.41
C GLN A 41 0.65 13.99 23.23
N GLY A 42 -0.33 14.00 22.32
CA GLY A 42 -0.39 14.93 21.18
C GLY A 42 -0.56 16.42 21.59
N TYR A 43 -0.99 16.69 22.78
CA TYR A 43 -1.18 18.05 23.32
C TYR A 43 0.06 18.61 24.01
N VAL A 44 1.09 17.78 24.23
CA VAL A 44 2.37 18.21 24.79
C VAL A 44 3.18 18.92 23.73
N ARG A 45 3.51 20.18 23.94
CA ARG A 45 4.20 21.06 22.98
C ARG A 45 5.69 20.81 22.88
N GLN A 46 6.30 20.28 23.90
CA GLN A 46 7.72 20.00 23.93
C GLN A 46 7.94 18.50 24.19
N GLN A 47 8.75 17.86 23.37
CA GLN A 47 9.06 16.44 23.49
C GLN A 47 10.54 16.26 23.83
N PRO A 48 10.91 15.36 24.76
CA PRO A 48 12.32 15.09 25.08
C PRO A 48 13.04 14.44 23.87
N ASN A 49 14.37 14.53 23.87
CA ASN A 49 15.18 13.87 22.87
C ASN A 49 14.83 12.38 22.72
N SER A 50 14.84 11.90 21.49
CA SER A 50 14.46 10.54 21.15
C SER A 50 15.35 9.48 21.81
N ARG A 51 14.72 8.36 22.22
CA ARG A 51 15.42 7.21 22.81
C ARG A 51 15.33 6.01 21.86
N TRP A 52 16.44 5.29 21.76
CA TRP A 52 16.51 4.00 21.09
C TRP A 52 16.02 2.89 22.02
N VAL A 53 15.10 2.06 21.57
CA VAL A 53 14.53 0.95 22.35
C VAL A 53 14.13 1.40 23.78
N SER A 54 13.69 2.67 23.93
CA SER A 54 13.36 3.32 25.21
C SER A 54 14.51 3.46 26.19
N LEU A 55 15.73 3.05 25.84
CA LEU A 55 16.89 3.00 26.74
C LEU A 55 17.91 4.11 26.48
N VAL A 56 18.39 4.28 25.26
CA VAL A 56 19.55 5.13 24.95
C VAL A 56 19.17 6.30 24.04
N LYS A 57 19.58 7.53 24.38
CA LYS A 57 19.43 8.74 23.55
C LYS A 57 20.51 8.80 22.47
N PHE A 58 20.54 7.81 21.57
CA PHE A 58 21.57 7.66 20.54
C PHE A 58 21.69 8.89 19.61
N PRO A 59 20.57 9.48 19.07
CA PRO A 59 20.69 10.67 18.23
C PRO A 59 21.26 11.89 18.95
N LEU A 60 20.89 12.09 20.21
CA LEU A 60 21.52 13.12 21.05
C LEU A 60 23.04 12.84 21.22
N GLY A 61 23.43 11.58 21.44
CA GLY A 61 24.83 11.18 21.53
C GLY A 61 25.64 11.56 20.30
N ILE A 62 25.11 11.33 19.07
CA ILE A 62 25.77 11.75 17.82
C ILE A 62 25.97 13.29 17.79
N TYR A 63 24.93 14.04 18.15
CA TYR A 63 25.02 15.50 18.18
C TYR A 63 26.10 15.98 19.16
N LEU A 64 26.16 15.35 20.33
CA LEU A 64 27.11 15.69 21.38
C LEU A 64 28.58 15.36 21.04
N LEU A 65 28.86 14.55 20.03
CA LEU A 65 30.20 14.35 19.49
C LEU A 65 30.73 15.61 18.78
N SER A 66 29.83 16.47 18.29
CA SER A 66 30.24 17.73 17.67
C SER A 66 30.74 18.73 18.74
N SER A 67 31.50 19.74 18.33
CA SER A 67 31.98 20.82 19.20
C SER A 67 31.11 22.06 19.04
N PRO A 68 30.66 22.71 20.15
CA PRO A 68 29.96 23.98 20.08
C PRO A 68 30.79 25.03 19.33
N GLY A 69 30.12 25.85 18.47
CA GLY A 69 30.79 26.94 17.74
C GLY A 69 31.66 26.51 16.55
N SER A 70 32.04 25.23 16.40
CA SER A 70 32.87 24.80 15.28
C SER A 70 32.02 24.65 14.00
N ASN A 71 32.45 25.28 12.91
CA ASN A 71 31.83 25.29 11.59
C ASN A 71 32.43 24.27 10.59
N SER A 72 33.33 23.37 11.06
CA SER A 72 33.93 22.35 10.21
C SER A 72 32.86 21.44 9.54
N SER A 73 33.15 20.95 8.35
CA SER A 73 32.22 20.05 7.59
C SER A 73 31.84 18.81 8.40
N PHE A 74 32.77 18.27 9.20
CA PHE A 74 32.53 17.12 10.07
C PHE A 74 31.58 17.46 11.22
N ASN A 75 31.74 18.60 11.88
CA ASN A 75 30.82 19.03 12.96
C ASN A 75 29.43 19.35 12.41
N LYS A 76 29.36 20.00 11.24
CA LYS A 76 28.07 20.21 10.55
C LYS A 76 27.38 18.87 10.20
N PHE A 77 28.15 17.89 9.75
CA PHE A 77 27.65 16.54 9.50
C PHE A 77 27.09 15.88 10.77
N LEU A 78 27.86 15.89 11.89
CA LEU A 78 27.40 15.31 13.16
C LEU A 78 26.13 15.99 13.68
N ARG A 79 26.05 17.34 13.60
CA ARG A 79 24.83 18.07 14.01
C ARG A 79 23.64 17.76 13.13
N ARG A 80 23.84 17.56 11.83
CA ARG A 80 22.79 17.19 10.90
C ARG A 80 22.30 15.75 11.10
N MET A 81 23.20 14.86 11.49
CA MET A 81 22.90 13.45 11.75
C MET A 81 22.29 13.23 13.13
N GLY A 82 22.69 14.04 14.11
CA GLY A 82 22.22 13.98 15.49
C GLY A 82 20.95 14.79 15.72
N GLU A 83 20.47 14.75 16.95
CA GLU A 83 19.34 15.54 17.46
C GLU A 83 19.87 16.54 18.50
N ALA A 84 19.60 17.84 18.29
CA ALA A 84 20.02 18.87 19.21
C ALA A 84 19.43 18.63 20.60
N PRO A 85 20.14 18.98 21.70
CA PRO A 85 19.59 18.88 23.04
C PRO A 85 18.35 19.75 23.16
N VAL A 86 17.28 19.18 23.68
CA VAL A 86 16.01 19.90 23.91
C VAL A 86 16.10 20.59 25.24
N VAL A 87 16.22 21.93 25.20
CA VAL A 87 16.23 22.78 26.39
C VAL A 87 14.81 22.89 26.93
N TYR A 88 14.62 22.71 28.23
CA TYR A 88 13.33 22.84 28.87
C TYR A 88 12.84 24.30 28.86
N ASP A 89 11.61 24.48 28.39
CA ASP A 89 10.93 25.76 28.33
C ASP A 89 9.68 25.72 29.20
N THR A 90 9.64 26.54 30.23
CA THR A 90 8.54 26.63 31.19
C THR A 90 7.25 27.17 30.56
N LEU A 91 7.35 28.06 29.58
CA LEU A 91 6.19 28.60 28.86
C LEU A 91 5.51 27.52 28.01
N LEU A 92 6.32 26.71 27.31
CA LEU A 92 5.80 25.58 26.54
C LEU A 92 5.22 24.50 27.44
N SER A 93 5.78 24.31 28.64
CA SER A 93 5.24 23.41 29.64
C SER A 93 3.87 23.88 30.15
N ALA A 94 3.78 25.17 30.54
CA ALA A 94 2.50 25.77 30.96
C ALA A 94 1.43 25.70 29.84
N ARG A 95 1.84 25.94 28.59
CA ARG A 95 0.94 25.80 27.44
C ARG A 95 0.46 24.36 27.23
N SER A 96 1.35 23.37 27.43
CA SER A 96 1.00 21.96 27.39
C SER A 96 0.00 21.58 28.46
N GLN A 97 0.22 22.06 29.70
CA GLN A 97 -0.70 21.88 30.82
C GLN A 97 -2.12 22.39 30.48
N GLN A 98 -2.21 23.61 29.93
CA GLN A 98 -3.49 24.19 29.53
C GLN A 98 -4.17 23.37 28.41
N LEU A 99 -3.43 22.97 27.36
CA LEU A 99 -3.98 22.19 26.25
C LEU A 99 -4.46 20.80 26.69
N ILE A 100 -3.76 20.16 27.62
CA ILE A 100 -4.19 18.88 28.20
C ILE A 100 -5.48 19.08 28.97
N ARG A 101 -5.61 20.12 29.81
CA ARG A 101 -6.82 20.45 30.54
C ARG A 101 -8.00 20.69 29.59
N ASP A 102 -7.78 21.51 28.55
CA ASP A 102 -8.82 21.83 27.55
C ASP A 102 -9.26 20.57 26.77
N ALA A 103 -8.33 19.67 26.48
CA ALA A 103 -8.65 18.38 25.88
C ALA A 103 -9.49 17.49 26.82
N MET A 104 -9.17 17.45 28.11
CA MET A 104 -9.97 16.71 29.10
C MET A 104 -11.36 17.32 29.27
N PHE A 105 -11.47 18.65 29.28
CA PHE A 105 -12.75 19.35 29.30
C PHE A 105 -13.63 18.93 28.11
N ASN A 106 -13.05 18.91 26.90
CA ASN A 106 -13.77 18.46 25.70
C ASN A 106 -14.16 16.97 25.73
N MET A 107 -13.50 16.15 26.55
CA MET A 107 -13.81 14.74 26.77
C MET A 107 -14.82 14.52 27.91
N GLY A 108 -15.43 15.57 28.46
CA GLY A 108 -16.45 15.49 29.49
C GLY A 108 -15.95 15.56 30.92
N TYR A 109 -14.69 15.82 31.15
CA TYR A 109 -14.14 16.07 32.49
C TYR A 109 -14.13 17.57 32.80
N LEU A 110 -15.33 18.15 33.03
CA LEU A 110 -15.51 19.61 33.11
C LEU A 110 -14.73 20.27 34.28
N HIS A 111 -14.45 19.54 35.32
CA HIS A 111 -13.69 20.00 36.50
C HIS A 111 -12.24 19.46 36.52
N ALA A 112 -11.73 18.99 35.36
CA ALA A 112 -10.39 18.48 35.31
C ALA A 112 -9.35 19.55 35.62
N THR A 113 -8.38 19.17 36.45
CA THR A 113 -7.20 19.98 36.74
C THR A 113 -5.93 19.20 36.35
N VAL A 114 -4.95 19.93 35.97
CA VAL A 114 -3.63 19.40 35.59
C VAL A 114 -2.56 20.13 36.39
N SER A 115 -1.76 19.40 37.11
CA SER A 115 -0.59 19.95 37.81
C SER A 115 0.70 19.50 37.15
N THR A 116 1.67 20.37 37.09
CA THR A 116 3.01 20.09 36.55
C THR A 116 3.97 19.86 37.69
N GLN A 117 4.63 18.70 37.71
CA GLN A 117 5.66 18.36 38.67
C GLN A 117 7.00 18.29 37.93
N GLU A 118 7.94 19.13 38.34
CA GLU A 118 9.27 19.20 37.78
C GLU A 118 10.28 18.60 38.76
N LYS A 119 11.06 17.65 38.29
CA LYS A 119 12.13 17.05 39.07
C LYS A 119 13.47 17.33 38.41
N TYR A 120 14.26 18.17 39.07
CA TYR A 120 15.59 18.52 38.61
C TYR A 120 16.62 17.49 39.12
N ASP A 121 17.54 17.09 38.22
CA ASP A 121 18.63 16.17 38.51
C ASP A 121 19.87 16.68 37.78
N GLY A 122 20.69 17.47 38.47
CA GLY A 122 21.82 18.22 37.91
C GLY A 122 21.34 19.17 36.81
N TYR A 123 21.81 18.95 35.57
CA TYR A 123 21.43 19.75 34.40
C TYR A 123 20.23 19.19 33.63
N LYS A 124 19.52 18.20 34.17
CA LYS A 124 18.36 17.55 33.55
C LYS A 124 17.08 17.85 34.32
N VAL A 125 15.98 17.95 33.60
CA VAL A 125 14.65 18.06 34.18
C VAL A 125 13.75 16.97 33.66
N ARG A 126 12.95 16.37 34.56
CA ARG A 126 11.86 15.45 34.26
C ARG A 126 10.55 16.11 34.61
N VAL A 127 9.64 16.14 33.66
CA VAL A 127 8.34 16.78 33.82
C VAL A 127 7.27 15.71 33.89
N ASN A 128 6.42 15.78 34.91
CA ASN A 128 5.25 14.93 35.01
C ASN A 128 3.98 15.81 35.03
N TYR A 129 3.10 15.60 34.08
CA TYR A 129 1.76 16.19 34.11
C TYR A 129 0.85 15.24 34.88
N GLN A 130 0.50 15.62 36.10
CA GLN A 130 -0.42 14.88 36.96
C GLN A 130 -1.84 15.32 36.63
N LEU A 131 -2.65 14.39 36.16
CA LEU A 131 -4.04 14.64 35.78
C LEU A 131 -4.97 14.29 36.95
N HIS A 132 -5.83 15.22 37.26
CA HIS A 132 -6.93 15.04 38.20
C HIS A 132 -8.26 15.22 37.44
N PRO A 133 -8.77 14.15 36.77
CA PRO A 133 -9.93 14.26 35.88
C PRO A 133 -11.21 14.64 36.58
N GLY A 134 -11.37 14.23 37.85
CA GLY A 134 -12.66 14.30 38.49
C GLY A 134 -13.67 13.29 37.92
N LYS A 135 -14.94 13.58 38.05
CA LYS A 135 -15.98 12.74 37.49
C LYS A 135 -16.30 13.14 36.05
N ILE A 136 -16.63 12.13 35.24
CA ILE A 136 -17.04 12.35 33.86
C ILE A 136 -18.52 12.75 33.80
N TYR A 137 -18.83 13.77 33.05
CA TYR A 137 -20.20 14.22 32.82
C TYR A 137 -20.87 13.37 31.74
N THR A 138 -22.16 13.07 31.95
CA THR A 138 -22.98 12.30 31.01
C THR A 138 -24.16 13.12 30.52
N VAL A 139 -24.62 12.86 29.31
CA VAL A 139 -25.74 13.55 28.69
C VAL A 139 -27.06 13.09 29.36
N SER A 140 -27.80 14.01 30.00
CA SER A 140 -29.08 13.73 30.66
C SER A 140 -30.28 13.85 29.72
N GLY A 141 -30.20 14.72 28.73
CA GLY A 141 -31.25 14.98 27.75
C GLY A 141 -30.68 15.72 26.52
N ILE A 142 -31.39 15.60 25.41
CA ILE A 142 -31.06 16.25 24.17
C ILE A 142 -32.33 16.89 23.63
N ASP A 143 -32.34 18.22 23.56
CA ASP A 143 -33.42 18.99 22.96
C ASP A 143 -32.97 19.56 21.61
N MET A 144 -33.95 19.72 20.73
CA MET A 144 -33.73 20.35 19.42
C MET A 144 -34.61 21.58 19.29
N ASP A 145 -33.98 22.72 18.99
CA ASP A 145 -34.64 23.98 18.69
C ASP A 145 -34.42 24.31 17.21
N ILE A 146 -35.44 24.04 16.41
CA ILE A 146 -35.36 24.17 14.95
C ILE A 146 -36.57 24.96 14.48
N GLN A 147 -36.35 26.21 14.07
CA GLN A 147 -37.41 27.12 13.61
C GLN A 147 -37.92 26.77 12.21
N ASP A 148 -37.06 26.17 11.38
CA ASP A 148 -37.39 25.76 10.00
C ASP A 148 -38.07 24.40 10.00
N THR A 149 -39.38 24.37 9.67
CA THR A 149 -40.18 23.15 9.65
C THR A 149 -39.75 22.11 8.61
N ALA A 150 -39.13 22.53 7.50
CA ALA A 150 -38.61 21.65 6.48
C ALA A 150 -37.33 20.96 6.97
N VAL A 151 -36.44 21.72 7.59
CA VAL A 151 -35.23 21.20 8.24
C VAL A 151 -35.59 20.28 9.41
N ALA A 152 -36.61 20.66 10.24
CA ALA A 152 -37.06 19.82 11.35
C ALA A 152 -37.49 18.42 10.86
N ARG A 153 -38.27 18.34 9.77
CA ARG A 153 -38.68 17.07 9.18
C ARG A 153 -37.51 16.20 8.67
N GLU A 154 -36.50 16.82 8.07
CA GLU A 154 -35.29 16.08 7.68
C GLU A 154 -34.49 15.61 8.90
N MET A 155 -34.41 16.40 9.96
CA MET A 155 -33.76 16.02 11.19
C MET A 155 -34.47 14.83 11.89
N GLU A 156 -35.79 14.78 11.89
CA GLU A 156 -36.57 13.64 12.39
C GLU A 156 -36.26 12.36 11.61
N ARG A 157 -36.11 12.43 10.27
CA ARG A 157 -35.75 11.28 9.43
C ARG A 157 -34.42 10.67 9.81
N ILE A 158 -33.45 11.49 10.15
CA ILE A 158 -32.09 11.03 10.49
C ILE A 158 -31.84 10.84 11.98
N ALA A 159 -32.81 11.12 12.84
CA ALA A 159 -32.68 11.02 14.31
C ALA A 159 -32.22 9.64 14.77
N LYS A 160 -32.69 8.58 14.10
CA LYS A 160 -32.30 7.18 14.41
C LYS A 160 -30.80 6.89 14.20
N HIS A 161 -30.10 7.70 13.41
CA HIS A 161 -28.68 7.56 13.11
C HIS A 161 -27.84 8.62 13.84
N SER A 162 -28.42 9.33 14.82
CA SER A 162 -27.71 10.31 15.60
C SER A 162 -26.54 9.68 16.37
N LEU A 163 -25.41 10.36 16.41
CA LEU A 163 -24.26 10.01 17.22
C LEU A 163 -24.47 10.37 18.70
N LEU A 164 -25.50 11.16 18.97
CA LEU A 164 -25.85 11.63 20.31
C LEU A 164 -26.91 10.71 20.93
N SER A 165 -26.69 10.29 22.16
CA SER A 165 -27.64 9.50 22.91
C SER A 165 -27.65 9.89 24.39
N VAL A 166 -28.81 9.80 25.02
CA VAL A 166 -28.94 10.02 26.50
C VAL A 166 -28.14 8.95 27.24
N GLY A 167 -27.41 9.36 28.27
CA GLY A 167 -26.56 8.48 29.07
C GLY A 167 -25.12 8.33 28.54
N MET A 168 -24.81 8.80 27.34
CA MET A 168 -23.44 8.78 26.83
C MET A 168 -22.53 9.76 27.57
N PRO A 169 -21.23 9.51 27.71
CA PRO A 169 -20.27 10.51 28.15
C PRO A 169 -20.31 11.75 27.25
N PHE A 170 -20.26 12.93 27.87
CA PHE A 170 -20.15 14.15 27.10
C PHE A 170 -18.80 14.23 26.36
N ASP A 171 -18.84 14.47 25.05
CA ASP A 171 -17.63 14.66 24.24
C ASP A 171 -17.92 15.69 23.13
N ALA A 172 -17.21 16.80 23.16
CA ALA A 172 -17.35 17.88 22.18
C ALA A 172 -16.98 17.42 20.74
N ASN A 173 -16.12 16.40 20.60
CA ASN A 173 -15.82 15.84 19.29
C ASN A 173 -17.00 15.09 18.70
N VAL A 174 -17.80 14.41 19.53
CA VAL A 174 -19.02 13.74 19.08
C VAL A 174 -20.05 14.77 18.63
N LEU A 175 -20.21 15.91 19.35
CA LEU A 175 -21.04 17.02 18.90
C LEU A 175 -20.61 17.58 17.54
N ASN A 176 -19.31 17.77 17.32
CA ASN A 176 -18.77 18.22 16.04
C ASN A 176 -18.96 17.20 14.91
N ASN A 177 -18.82 15.92 15.20
CA ASN A 177 -19.06 14.85 14.24
C ASN A 177 -20.55 14.79 13.85
N GLU A 178 -21.45 14.95 14.82
CA GLU A 178 -22.90 15.03 14.58
C GLU A 178 -23.25 16.23 13.72
N ARG A 179 -22.66 17.40 14.00
CA ARG A 179 -22.79 18.59 13.16
C ARG A 179 -22.39 18.33 11.72
N SER A 180 -21.26 17.66 11.51
CA SER A 180 -20.78 17.30 10.17
C SER A 180 -21.70 16.30 9.49
N ARG A 181 -22.20 15.28 10.21
CA ARG A 181 -23.15 14.29 9.71
C ARG A 181 -24.44 14.94 9.22
N ILE A 182 -25.01 15.82 10.04
CA ILE A 182 -26.23 16.57 9.70
C ILE A 182 -25.99 17.44 8.47
N THR A 183 -24.90 18.20 8.43
CA THR A 183 -24.56 19.07 7.30
C THR A 183 -24.46 18.29 6.01
N SER A 184 -23.74 17.14 6.01
CA SER A 184 -23.63 16.29 4.82
C SER A 184 -24.99 15.75 4.39
N HIS A 185 -25.85 15.33 5.34
CA HIS A 185 -27.19 14.89 5.00
C HIS A 185 -28.02 15.99 4.36
N MET A 186 -28.00 17.21 4.92
CA MET A 186 -28.76 18.34 4.39
C MET A 186 -28.28 18.69 2.96
N ASN A 187 -26.96 18.71 2.74
CA ASN A 187 -26.40 19.01 1.41
C ASN A 187 -26.72 17.90 0.38
N ASP A 188 -26.87 16.65 0.81
CA ASP A 188 -27.31 15.53 -0.06
C ASP A 188 -28.83 15.50 -0.30
N ASN A 189 -29.61 16.33 0.40
CA ASN A 189 -31.06 16.44 0.23
C ASN A 189 -31.53 17.81 -0.25
N GLY A 190 -30.67 18.51 -1.00
CA GLY A 190 -31.03 19.74 -1.72
C GLY A 190 -30.72 21.03 -1.01
N TYR A 191 -30.25 21.01 0.21
CA TYR A 191 -29.96 22.25 0.96
C TYR A 191 -28.53 22.73 0.69
N TYR A 192 -28.22 23.11 -0.55
CA TYR A 192 -26.88 23.55 -1.02
C TYR A 192 -26.21 24.59 -0.12
N SER A 193 -27.00 25.56 0.37
CA SER A 193 -26.49 26.66 1.21
C SER A 193 -26.43 26.29 2.70
N PHE A 194 -26.76 25.06 3.08
CA PHE A 194 -26.70 24.63 4.48
C PHE A 194 -25.26 24.42 4.92
N HIS A 195 -24.87 25.09 6.02
CA HIS A 195 -23.51 25.07 6.53
C HIS A 195 -23.47 24.64 7.98
N ARG A 196 -22.40 23.98 8.41
CA ARG A 196 -22.25 23.48 9.78
C ARG A 196 -22.39 24.57 10.85
N ASP A 197 -22.12 25.83 10.51
CA ASP A 197 -22.21 26.95 11.47
C ASP A 197 -23.65 27.34 11.79
N PHE A 198 -24.65 26.84 11.04
CA PHE A 198 -26.04 26.96 11.39
C PHE A 198 -26.41 26.07 12.59
N ILE A 199 -25.60 25.06 12.90
CA ILE A 199 -25.82 24.14 14.02
C ILE A 199 -24.97 24.59 15.20
N ARG A 200 -25.62 25.02 16.27
CA ARG A 200 -24.99 25.40 17.54
C ARG A 200 -25.47 24.47 18.66
N TYR A 201 -24.59 24.16 19.60
CA TYR A 201 -24.96 23.45 20.82
C TYR A 201 -24.82 24.36 22.01
N GLU A 202 -25.87 24.39 22.86
CA GLU A 202 -25.85 24.94 24.21
C GLU A 202 -25.82 23.76 25.18
N VAL A 203 -24.90 23.82 26.13
CA VAL A 203 -24.69 22.73 27.07
C VAL A 203 -24.76 23.27 28.47
N ASP A 204 -25.81 22.89 29.18
CA ASP A 204 -26.06 23.31 30.57
C ASP A 204 -25.76 22.18 31.55
N THR A 205 -25.06 22.50 32.64
CA THR A 205 -24.80 21.54 33.71
C THR A 205 -26.03 21.44 34.62
N VAL A 206 -26.44 20.21 34.97
CA VAL A 206 -27.52 19.97 35.92
C VAL A 206 -26.97 20.14 37.33
N SER A 207 -27.50 21.11 38.06
CA SER A 207 -27.05 21.42 39.44
C SER A 207 -27.11 20.19 40.37
N GLY A 208 -26.00 19.95 41.07
CA GLY A 208 -25.88 18.85 42.03
C GLY A 208 -25.71 17.46 41.42
N SER A 209 -25.44 17.37 40.09
CA SER A 209 -25.23 16.10 39.43
C SER A 209 -24.09 16.21 38.38
N GLU A 210 -23.48 15.06 38.01
CA GLU A 210 -22.50 14.98 36.94
C GLU A 210 -23.19 14.74 35.58
N LYS A 211 -24.23 15.57 35.30
CA LYS A 211 -25.03 15.49 34.08
C LYS A 211 -25.03 16.80 33.35
N VAL A 212 -25.10 16.72 32.03
CA VAL A 212 -25.26 17.87 31.11
C VAL A 212 -26.54 17.70 30.30
N HIS A 213 -27.24 18.79 30.09
CA HIS A 213 -28.35 18.87 29.16
C HIS A 213 -27.85 19.56 27.88
N VAL A 214 -28.07 18.93 26.73
CA VAL A 214 -27.58 19.40 25.43
C VAL A 214 -28.78 19.92 24.64
N ARG A 215 -28.77 21.21 24.29
CA ARG A 215 -29.73 21.82 23.35
C ARG A 215 -29.05 22.06 22.03
N MET A 216 -29.53 21.40 20.99
CA MET A 216 -29.08 21.64 19.61
C MET A 216 -29.99 22.69 18.96
N ILE A 217 -29.41 23.81 18.53
CA ILE A 217 -30.10 24.92 17.88
C ILE A 217 -29.68 24.94 16.42
N VAL A 218 -30.67 24.89 15.53
CA VAL A 218 -30.43 25.07 14.10
C VAL A 218 -30.96 26.44 13.70
N SER A 219 -30.03 27.35 13.44
CA SER A 219 -30.35 28.73 13.07
C SER A 219 -30.85 28.82 11.64
N PRO A 220 -31.84 29.66 11.36
CA PRO A 220 -32.24 29.96 9.98
C PRO A 220 -31.14 30.76 9.27
N ARG A 221 -31.23 30.82 7.95
CA ARG A 221 -30.32 31.64 7.10
C ARG A 221 -30.59 33.12 7.32
N THR A 222 -29.54 33.91 7.55
CA THR A 222 -29.62 35.36 7.57
C THR A 222 -28.97 35.90 6.31
N ASP A 223 -29.71 36.65 5.54
CA ASP A 223 -29.17 37.38 4.37
C ASP A 223 -28.21 38.46 4.84
N ALA A 224 -26.98 38.43 4.35
CA ALA A 224 -25.93 39.37 4.73
C ALA A 224 -26.24 40.81 4.33
N THR A 225 -27.05 41.02 3.29
CA THR A 225 -27.37 42.33 2.73
C THR A 225 -28.62 42.94 3.37
N SER A 226 -29.71 42.16 3.47
CA SER A 226 -31.00 42.64 3.98
C SER A 226 -31.17 42.42 5.49
N ARG A 227 -30.30 41.65 6.13
CA ARG A 227 -30.42 41.20 7.53
C ARG A 227 -31.75 40.50 7.86
N THR A 228 -32.47 40.05 6.83
CA THR A 228 -33.72 39.33 7.00
C THR A 228 -33.45 37.87 7.24
N THR A 229 -34.22 37.27 8.15
CA THR A 229 -34.17 35.84 8.44
C THR A 229 -34.98 35.11 7.37
N GLN A 230 -34.36 34.13 6.69
CA GLN A 230 -34.99 33.32 5.66
C GLN A 230 -34.90 31.86 6.04
N MET A 231 -35.89 31.04 5.66
CA MET A 231 -35.85 29.58 5.77
C MET A 231 -34.80 29.00 4.81
N HIS A 232 -34.29 27.82 5.12
CA HIS A 232 -33.35 27.12 4.26
C HIS A 232 -34.04 26.70 2.94
N GLN A 233 -33.49 27.13 1.82
CA GLN A 233 -34.03 26.87 0.49
C GLN A 233 -33.59 25.51 -0.02
N LEU A 234 -34.52 24.75 -0.61
CA LEU A 234 -34.24 23.54 -1.32
C LEU A 234 -33.88 23.86 -2.78
N TYR A 235 -32.75 23.34 -3.24
CA TYR A 235 -32.24 23.57 -4.58
C TYR A 235 -32.37 22.32 -5.45
N ARG A 236 -32.56 22.57 -6.74
CA ARG A 236 -32.48 21.57 -7.81
C ARG A 236 -31.37 21.91 -8.76
N VAL A 237 -30.88 20.93 -9.50
CA VAL A 237 -29.89 21.11 -10.55
C VAL A 237 -30.54 21.80 -11.73
N GLY A 238 -30.02 22.94 -12.13
CA GLY A 238 -30.40 23.70 -13.34
C GLY A 238 -29.65 23.15 -14.58
N ASP A 239 -29.16 24.04 -15.42
CA ASP A 239 -28.41 23.69 -16.61
C ASP A 239 -26.98 23.29 -16.29
N VAL A 240 -26.50 22.19 -16.92
CA VAL A 240 -25.12 21.74 -16.77
C VAL A 240 -24.36 22.02 -18.06
N SER A 241 -23.38 22.90 -18.00
CA SER A 241 -22.56 23.30 -19.14
C SER A 241 -21.10 22.87 -18.95
N PHE A 242 -20.48 22.35 -20.02
CA PHE A 242 -19.08 21.97 -20.05
C PHE A 242 -18.29 22.97 -20.89
N THR A 243 -17.22 23.49 -20.33
CA THR A 243 -16.31 24.43 -21.00
C THR A 243 -14.87 23.99 -20.79
N TYR A 244 -14.01 24.33 -21.76
CA TYR A 244 -12.59 23.96 -21.71
C TYR A 244 -11.76 25.23 -21.46
N ASP A 245 -10.82 25.10 -20.54
CA ASP A 245 -9.82 26.14 -20.30
C ASP A 245 -8.83 26.16 -21.48
N ARG A 246 -8.85 27.23 -22.26
CA ARG A 246 -8.01 27.43 -23.45
C ARG A 246 -6.63 28.01 -23.11
N SER A 247 -6.36 28.36 -21.86
CA SER A 247 -5.08 28.95 -21.45
C SER A 247 -3.89 27.98 -21.64
N THR A 248 -4.14 26.68 -21.68
CA THR A 248 -3.12 25.63 -21.85
C THR A 248 -2.69 25.39 -23.30
N GLY A 249 -3.32 26.05 -24.28
CA GLY A 249 -2.98 25.94 -25.70
C GLY A 249 -3.26 24.56 -26.36
N SER A 250 -3.81 23.61 -25.62
CA SER A 250 -4.14 22.27 -26.15
C SER A 250 -5.61 22.20 -26.52
N PRO A 251 -5.99 22.04 -27.81
CA PRO A 251 -7.38 21.87 -28.20
C PRO A 251 -7.84 20.45 -27.84
N ILE A 252 -8.31 20.26 -26.62
CA ILE A 252 -8.95 19.02 -26.21
C ILE A 252 -10.46 19.21 -26.23
N TRP A 253 -11.14 18.24 -26.78
CA TRP A 253 -12.57 18.07 -26.66
C TRP A 253 -12.89 16.60 -26.42
N PHE A 254 -13.94 16.34 -25.69
CA PHE A 254 -14.48 15.02 -25.46
C PHE A 254 -15.78 14.84 -26.23
N ARG A 255 -16.05 13.62 -26.66
CA ARG A 255 -17.37 13.25 -27.19
C ARG A 255 -18.42 13.52 -26.13
N GLN A 256 -19.61 14.05 -26.53
CA GLN A 256 -20.70 14.33 -25.62
C GLN A 256 -21.08 13.10 -24.77
N SER A 257 -21.10 11.93 -25.36
CA SER A 257 -21.37 10.66 -24.67
C SER A 257 -20.41 10.36 -23.50
N VAL A 258 -19.20 10.89 -23.52
CA VAL A 258 -18.24 10.76 -22.40
C VAL A 258 -18.58 11.72 -21.28
N LEU A 259 -18.91 12.97 -21.63
CA LEU A 259 -19.32 13.99 -20.66
C LEU A 259 -20.62 13.56 -19.95
N ASP A 260 -21.58 13.01 -20.68
CA ASP A 260 -22.85 12.50 -20.12
C ASP A 260 -22.62 11.32 -19.16
N LYS A 261 -21.63 10.46 -19.45
CA LYS A 261 -21.29 9.32 -18.56
C LYS A 261 -20.61 9.75 -17.26
N VAL A 262 -19.76 10.77 -17.30
CA VAL A 262 -19.03 11.22 -16.10
C VAL A 262 -19.84 12.21 -15.28
N ASN A 263 -20.90 12.78 -15.87
CA ASN A 263 -21.80 13.71 -15.20
C ASN A 263 -22.83 12.96 -14.35
N SER A 264 -22.85 13.23 -13.05
CA SER A 264 -23.88 12.75 -12.13
C SER A 264 -24.92 13.83 -11.81
N LEU A 265 -24.68 15.09 -12.21
CA LEU A 265 -25.62 16.20 -12.04
C LEU A 265 -26.67 16.14 -13.18
N VAL A 266 -27.88 15.76 -12.84
CA VAL A 266 -28.99 15.66 -13.81
C VAL A 266 -29.93 16.85 -13.61
N SER A 267 -30.15 17.64 -14.67
CA SER A 267 -31.05 18.79 -14.64
C SER A 267 -32.45 18.38 -14.15
N GLY A 268 -33.06 19.21 -13.31
CA GLY A 268 -34.35 18.99 -12.67
C GLY A 268 -34.35 18.12 -11.42
N ASN A 269 -33.29 17.33 -11.18
CA ASN A 269 -33.18 16.54 -9.95
C ASN A 269 -32.84 17.42 -8.74
N ILE A 270 -33.20 16.94 -7.54
CA ILE A 270 -32.76 17.56 -6.28
C ILE A 270 -31.24 17.57 -6.25
N TYR A 271 -30.65 18.72 -5.86
CA TYR A 271 -29.21 18.85 -5.69
C TYR A 271 -28.70 17.86 -4.64
N ARG A 272 -27.57 17.24 -4.92
CA ARG A 272 -26.82 16.37 -4.00
C ARG A 272 -25.34 16.71 -4.05
N GLU A 273 -24.72 16.94 -2.91
CA GLU A 273 -23.27 17.17 -2.83
C GLU A 273 -22.48 15.93 -3.26
N SER A 274 -23.02 14.73 -2.99
CA SER A 274 -22.47 13.46 -3.47
C SER A 274 -22.41 13.39 -5.00
N ASP A 275 -23.42 13.86 -5.73
CA ASP A 275 -23.43 13.87 -7.20
C ASP A 275 -22.42 14.88 -7.77
N LEU A 276 -22.26 16.04 -7.10
CA LEU A 276 -21.24 17.02 -7.43
C LEU A 276 -19.81 16.45 -7.24
N SER A 277 -19.56 15.87 -6.08
CA SER A 277 -18.28 15.22 -5.75
C SER A 277 -17.98 14.05 -6.68
N ASP A 278 -19.01 13.30 -7.06
CA ASP A 278 -18.91 12.18 -8.00
C ASP A 278 -18.54 12.67 -9.40
N THR A 279 -19.21 13.70 -9.90
CA THR A 279 -18.92 14.36 -11.19
C THR A 279 -17.48 14.86 -11.21
N TYR A 280 -17.07 15.61 -10.19
CA TYR A 280 -15.70 16.10 -10.04
C TYR A 280 -14.66 14.96 -10.05
N SER A 281 -14.91 13.92 -9.25
CA SER A 281 -14.01 12.76 -9.15
C SER A 281 -13.91 11.97 -10.46
N ARG A 282 -15.02 11.81 -11.20
CA ARG A 282 -15.05 11.10 -12.48
C ARG A 282 -14.32 11.85 -13.57
N ILE A 283 -14.56 13.17 -13.68
CA ILE A 283 -13.87 13.99 -14.68
C ILE A 283 -12.37 14.01 -14.40
N ASN A 284 -11.94 14.20 -13.14
CA ASN A 284 -10.52 14.18 -12.78
C ASN A 284 -9.86 12.79 -12.92
N SER A 285 -10.64 11.72 -13.00
CA SER A 285 -10.12 10.38 -13.29
C SER A 285 -9.81 10.14 -14.78
N LEU A 286 -10.27 11.02 -15.66
CA LEU A 286 -9.98 10.96 -17.09
C LEU A 286 -8.51 11.31 -17.34
N GLY A 287 -7.79 10.46 -18.05
CA GLY A 287 -6.35 10.62 -18.29
C GLY A 287 -5.95 11.88 -19.06
N ALA A 288 -6.89 12.46 -19.79
CA ALA A 288 -6.70 13.68 -20.58
C ALA A 288 -7.07 14.97 -19.81
N VAL A 289 -7.48 14.88 -18.54
CA VAL A 289 -7.84 16.02 -17.68
C VAL A 289 -6.71 16.28 -16.68
N ALA A 290 -6.26 17.52 -16.57
CA ALA A 290 -5.30 17.96 -15.56
C ALA A 290 -5.99 18.43 -14.28
N ALA A 291 -7.09 19.19 -14.43
CA ALA A 291 -7.88 19.71 -13.34
C ALA A 291 -9.32 19.99 -13.79
N THR A 292 -10.23 20.01 -12.85
CA THR A 292 -11.63 20.36 -13.06
C THR A 292 -12.05 21.39 -12.01
N ASN A 293 -12.80 22.39 -12.42
CA ASN A 293 -13.47 23.33 -11.54
C ASN A 293 -14.97 23.31 -11.86
N ILE A 294 -15.81 23.09 -10.83
CA ILE A 294 -17.27 23.11 -10.98
C ILE A 294 -17.79 24.32 -10.19
N GLN A 295 -18.38 25.26 -10.89
CA GLN A 295 -18.99 26.45 -10.33
C GLN A 295 -20.50 26.28 -10.34
N LEU A 296 -21.12 26.37 -9.17
CA LEU A 296 -22.57 26.38 -9.02
C LEU A 296 -23.04 27.81 -8.81
N THR A 297 -23.98 28.25 -9.61
CA THR A 297 -24.58 29.59 -9.50
C THR A 297 -26.11 29.48 -9.52
N PRO A 298 -26.81 30.17 -8.64
CA PRO A 298 -28.27 30.24 -8.74
C PRO A 298 -28.69 30.79 -10.12
N ASN A 299 -29.71 30.17 -10.73
CA ASN A 299 -30.24 30.59 -12.03
C ASN A 299 -30.87 31.94 -11.91
N ALA A 300 -30.71 32.81 -12.94
CA ALA A 300 -31.20 34.17 -12.92
C ALA A 300 -32.75 34.29 -12.98
N GLN A 301 -33.42 33.27 -13.52
CA GLN A 301 -34.88 33.25 -13.67
C GLN A 301 -35.56 32.53 -12.50
N ASP A 302 -34.94 31.48 -11.97
CA ASP A 302 -35.44 30.71 -10.84
C ASP A 302 -34.31 30.44 -9.85
N SER A 303 -34.29 31.16 -8.75
CA SER A 303 -33.28 31.07 -7.70
C SER A 303 -33.25 29.69 -6.98
N THR A 304 -34.24 28.81 -7.22
CA THR A 304 -34.24 27.42 -6.69
C THR A 304 -33.43 26.46 -7.56
N LEU A 305 -33.04 26.87 -8.76
CA LEU A 305 -32.20 26.12 -9.66
C LEU A 305 -30.73 26.53 -9.50
N LEU A 306 -29.85 25.55 -9.52
CA LEU A 306 -28.40 25.74 -9.51
C LEU A 306 -27.83 25.35 -10.88
N ASP A 307 -27.39 26.32 -11.63
CA ASP A 307 -26.67 26.07 -12.87
C ASP A 307 -25.24 25.68 -12.58
N ALA A 308 -24.79 24.60 -13.21
CA ALA A 308 -23.46 24.05 -13.03
C ALA A 308 -22.58 24.33 -14.26
N LYS A 309 -21.54 25.15 -14.06
CA LYS A 309 -20.50 25.36 -15.06
C LYS A 309 -19.28 24.52 -14.74
N VAL A 310 -19.05 23.48 -15.53
CA VAL A 310 -17.92 22.58 -15.42
C VAL A 310 -16.80 23.07 -16.32
N VAL A 311 -15.71 23.57 -15.75
CA VAL A 311 -14.52 24.03 -16.47
C VAL A 311 -13.47 22.92 -16.41
N ILE A 312 -13.12 22.38 -17.56
CA ILE A 312 -12.13 21.30 -17.69
C ILE A 312 -10.81 21.92 -18.16
N THR A 313 -9.76 21.74 -17.36
CA THR A 313 -8.39 22.10 -17.75
C THR A 313 -7.73 20.87 -18.36
N PRO A 314 -7.34 20.91 -19.66
CA PRO A 314 -6.74 19.79 -20.35
C PRO A 314 -5.36 19.41 -19.82
N ALA A 315 -5.06 18.11 -19.75
CA ALA A 315 -3.70 17.61 -19.59
C ALA A 315 -2.94 17.64 -20.93
N ARG A 316 -1.62 17.53 -20.87
CA ARG A 316 -0.82 17.31 -22.09
C ARG A 316 -1.23 15.99 -22.74
N LEU A 317 -1.66 16.03 -23.99
CA LEU A 317 -2.14 14.87 -24.72
C LEU A 317 -1.03 13.82 -24.93
N ASN A 318 0.12 14.29 -25.34
CA ASN A 318 1.26 13.44 -25.65
C ASN A 318 2.29 13.52 -24.53
N ALA A 319 2.79 12.37 -24.12
CA ALA A 319 3.89 12.26 -23.17
C ALA A 319 4.93 11.27 -23.71
N VAL A 320 6.21 11.65 -23.55
CA VAL A 320 7.35 10.77 -23.82
C VAL A 320 8.12 10.60 -22.52
N GLN A 321 8.43 9.37 -22.18
CA GLN A 321 9.23 9.02 -21.03
C GLN A 321 10.43 8.18 -21.47
N LEU A 322 11.61 8.59 -21.00
CA LEU A 322 12.85 7.83 -21.13
C LEU A 322 13.26 7.37 -19.74
N GLY A 323 13.66 6.11 -19.60
CA GLY A 323 14.12 5.53 -18.35
C GLY A 323 15.36 4.69 -18.57
N LEU A 324 16.26 4.71 -17.59
CA LEU A 324 17.41 3.80 -17.50
C LEU A 324 17.33 3.06 -16.19
N ASP A 325 17.35 1.73 -16.25
CA ASP A 325 17.24 0.85 -15.09
C ASP A 325 18.52 0.01 -14.97
N GLY A 326 19.04 -0.13 -13.75
CA GLY A 326 19.97 -1.20 -13.43
C GLY A 326 19.20 -2.49 -13.19
N THR A 327 19.61 -3.58 -13.80
CA THR A 327 18.98 -4.91 -13.60
C THR A 327 19.92 -5.83 -12.82
N ASN A 328 19.32 -6.72 -12.03
CA ASN A 328 20.04 -7.80 -11.36
C ASN A 328 19.14 -9.04 -11.36
N THR A 329 19.41 -9.97 -12.25
CA THR A 329 18.66 -11.21 -12.40
C THR A 329 19.48 -12.36 -11.81
N ALA A 330 19.12 -12.81 -10.60
CA ALA A 330 19.77 -13.92 -9.90
C ALA A 330 21.30 -13.76 -9.69
N GLY A 331 21.78 -12.50 -9.62
CA GLY A 331 23.21 -12.19 -9.45
C GLY A 331 23.88 -11.65 -10.72
N ASP A 332 23.24 -11.77 -11.88
CA ASP A 332 23.72 -11.20 -13.14
C ASP A 332 23.34 -9.72 -13.19
N LEU A 333 24.34 -8.87 -13.34
CA LEU A 333 24.17 -7.43 -13.39
C LEU A 333 23.97 -6.96 -14.83
N GLY A 334 23.05 -6.03 -15.02
CA GLY A 334 22.74 -5.49 -16.32
C GLY A 334 22.18 -4.08 -16.28
N VAL A 335 21.88 -3.59 -17.47
CA VAL A 335 21.24 -2.29 -17.69
C VAL A 335 20.08 -2.47 -18.67
N ALA A 336 19.00 -1.72 -18.45
CA ALA A 336 17.88 -1.66 -19.37
C ALA A 336 17.54 -0.21 -19.70
N ALA A 337 17.20 0.03 -20.97
CA ALA A 337 16.66 1.30 -21.43
C ALA A 337 15.19 1.14 -21.79
N ASN A 338 14.37 2.08 -21.35
CA ASN A 338 12.93 2.11 -21.59
C ASN A 338 12.58 3.40 -22.32
N PHE A 339 11.81 3.27 -23.38
CA PHE A 339 11.16 4.37 -24.07
C PHE A 339 9.65 4.14 -24.02
N MET A 340 8.88 5.13 -23.60
CA MET A 340 7.42 5.08 -23.61
C MET A 340 6.87 6.34 -24.25
N TYR A 341 6.04 6.16 -25.27
CA TYR A 341 5.16 7.19 -25.81
C TYR A 341 3.73 6.93 -25.35
N GLN A 342 3.03 7.98 -24.96
CA GLN A 342 1.64 7.90 -24.52
C GLN A 342 0.82 9.04 -25.15
N ASN A 343 -0.37 8.70 -25.71
CA ASN A 343 -1.41 9.65 -26.07
C ASN A 343 -2.65 9.40 -25.20
N ARG A 344 -3.25 10.45 -24.64
CA ARG A 344 -4.30 10.36 -23.62
C ARG A 344 -5.71 10.64 -24.11
N ASN A 345 -5.92 10.79 -25.40
CA ASN A 345 -7.25 11.09 -25.97
C ASN A 345 -7.37 10.69 -27.42
N VAL A 346 -7.02 9.43 -27.73
CA VAL A 346 -6.88 8.96 -29.12
C VAL A 346 -8.19 9.05 -29.90
N PHE A 347 -9.30 8.67 -29.27
CA PHE A 347 -10.64 8.65 -29.89
C PHE A 347 -11.58 9.69 -29.26
N HIS A 348 -11.07 10.73 -28.63
CA HIS A 348 -11.84 11.78 -27.94
C HIS A 348 -12.75 11.29 -26.81
N GLY A 349 -12.37 10.18 -26.19
CA GLY A 349 -13.04 9.61 -25.02
C GLY A 349 -12.14 9.44 -23.81
N SER A 350 -10.99 10.14 -23.82
CA SER A 350 -9.92 9.96 -22.82
C SER A 350 -9.32 8.54 -22.82
N GLU A 351 -9.36 7.88 -23.98
CA GLU A 351 -8.65 6.63 -24.19
C GLU A 351 -7.15 6.88 -24.18
N ILE A 352 -6.41 6.01 -23.49
CA ILE A 352 -4.97 6.12 -23.39
C ILE A 352 -4.32 5.07 -24.29
N PHE A 353 -3.65 5.52 -25.33
CA PHE A 353 -2.75 4.69 -26.12
C PHE A 353 -1.34 4.80 -25.55
N SER A 354 -0.66 3.68 -25.38
CA SER A 354 0.73 3.63 -24.95
C SER A 354 1.54 2.71 -25.87
N LEU A 355 2.71 3.18 -26.26
CA LEU A 355 3.71 2.37 -26.97
C LEU A 355 4.97 2.36 -26.14
N LYS A 356 5.39 1.16 -25.70
CA LYS A 356 6.60 0.98 -24.89
C LYS A 356 7.61 0.16 -25.68
N PHE A 357 8.86 0.61 -25.68
CA PHE A 357 10.00 -0.13 -26.16
C PHE A 357 10.98 -0.30 -25.01
N ARG A 358 11.44 -1.52 -24.78
CA ARG A 358 12.43 -1.84 -23.76
C ARG A 358 13.54 -2.66 -24.38
N THR A 359 14.78 -2.34 -24.03
CA THR A 359 15.93 -3.17 -24.31
C THR A 359 16.72 -3.38 -23.03
N ALA A 360 17.23 -4.59 -22.83
CA ALA A 360 18.01 -4.95 -21.66
C ALA A 360 19.24 -5.76 -22.09
N PHE A 361 20.33 -5.51 -21.38
CA PHE A 361 21.59 -6.22 -21.53
C PHE A 361 22.06 -6.66 -20.14
N GLU A 362 22.40 -7.95 -19.99
CA GLU A 362 22.91 -8.51 -18.74
C GLU A 362 24.16 -9.34 -18.99
N ALA A 363 25.16 -9.19 -18.12
CA ALA A 363 26.38 -9.97 -18.13
C ALA A 363 26.20 -11.25 -17.30
N ILE A 364 26.19 -12.40 -17.92
CA ILE A 364 25.97 -13.70 -17.28
C ILE A 364 27.27 -14.19 -16.64
N ARG A 365 27.22 -14.48 -15.32
CA ARG A 365 28.40 -14.91 -14.55
C ARG A 365 28.30 -16.34 -13.98
N GLY A 366 27.15 -16.97 -14.00
CA GLY A 366 26.89 -18.16 -13.18
C GLY A 366 26.75 -19.51 -13.89
N LEU A 367 26.73 -19.58 -15.23
CA LEU A 367 26.53 -20.84 -15.94
C LEU A 367 27.88 -21.46 -16.37
N LYS A 368 28.19 -22.67 -15.86
CA LYS A 368 29.34 -23.43 -16.32
C LYS A 368 29.25 -23.71 -17.84
N GLY A 369 30.28 -23.37 -18.59
CA GLY A 369 30.34 -23.53 -20.04
C GLY A 369 29.86 -22.33 -20.87
N TYR A 370 29.30 -21.30 -20.24
CA TYR A 370 28.79 -20.08 -20.89
C TYR A 370 29.34 -18.80 -20.24
N ALA A 371 30.43 -18.89 -19.48
CA ALA A 371 31.10 -17.74 -18.91
C ALA A 371 31.53 -16.79 -20.07
N ASP A 372 31.34 -15.49 -19.88
CA ASP A 372 31.62 -14.42 -20.82
C ASP A 372 30.63 -14.26 -22.02
N GLN A 373 29.48 -14.93 -21.97
CA GLN A 373 28.42 -14.65 -22.96
C GLN A 373 27.34 -13.75 -22.34
N ASN A 374 26.75 -12.92 -23.18
CA ASN A 374 25.84 -11.87 -22.74
C ASN A 374 24.39 -12.23 -23.06
N TYR A 375 23.48 -11.75 -22.23
CA TYR A 375 22.05 -11.80 -22.46
C TYR A 375 21.56 -10.49 -23.05
N PHE A 376 20.77 -10.60 -24.10
CA PHE A 376 20.14 -9.46 -24.75
C PHE A 376 18.64 -9.69 -24.88
N GLU A 377 17.86 -8.70 -24.44
CA GLU A 377 16.40 -8.71 -24.52
C GLU A 377 15.92 -7.42 -25.17
N TYR A 378 14.90 -7.52 -26.02
CA TYR A 378 14.10 -6.38 -26.43
C TYR A 378 12.63 -6.74 -26.42
N SER A 379 11.78 -5.75 -26.12
CA SER A 379 10.33 -5.90 -26.17
C SER A 379 9.66 -4.63 -26.68
N ILE A 380 8.55 -4.83 -27.38
CA ILE A 380 7.63 -3.78 -27.80
C ILE A 380 6.25 -4.12 -27.27
N GLU A 381 5.60 -3.17 -26.61
CA GLU A 381 4.26 -3.31 -26.03
C GLU A 381 3.38 -2.15 -26.51
N GLY A 382 2.27 -2.48 -27.17
CA GLY A 382 1.18 -1.56 -27.48
C GLY A 382 0.06 -1.76 -26.47
N GLY A 383 -0.38 -0.69 -25.82
CA GLY A 383 -1.50 -0.71 -24.85
C GLY A 383 -2.58 0.27 -25.25
N LEU A 384 -3.84 -0.13 -25.09
CA LEU A 384 -4.99 0.74 -25.25
C LEU A 384 -5.92 0.60 -24.06
N GLN A 385 -6.10 1.69 -23.30
CA GLN A 385 -6.93 1.73 -22.11
C GLN A 385 -8.14 2.63 -22.36
N PHE A 386 -9.33 2.12 -22.06
CA PHE A 386 -10.58 2.83 -22.09
C PHE A 386 -11.05 3.13 -20.65
N PRO A 387 -11.46 4.36 -20.34
CA PRO A 387 -12.03 4.69 -19.03
C PRO A 387 -13.49 4.26 -18.92
N ASP A 388 -13.81 3.06 -19.36
CA ASP A 388 -15.15 2.46 -19.37
C ASP A 388 -15.06 0.94 -19.24
N PHE A 389 -16.13 0.31 -18.78
CA PHE A 389 -16.28 -1.14 -18.77
C PHE A 389 -16.85 -1.60 -20.10
N ILE A 390 -16.00 -1.96 -21.07
CA ILE A 390 -16.40 -2.41 -22.40
C ILE A 390 -16.71 -3.90 -22.33
N PHE A 391 -17.94 -4.26 -21.97
CA PHE A 391 -18.41 -5.64 -21.99
C PHE A 391 -19.90 -5.69 -22.34
N PRO A 392 -20.32 -6.49 -23.34
CA PRO A 392 -21.68 -6.41 -23.89
C PRO A 392 -22.79 -6.87 -22.93
N PHE A 393 -22.46 -7.73 -21.96
CA PHE A 393 -23.43 -8.36 -21.06
C PHE A 393 -23.56 -7.69 -19.69
N VAL A 394 -23.01 -6.49 -19.52
CA VAL A 394 -23.06 -5.76 -18.24
C VAL A 394 -24.04 -4.60 -18.33
N SER A 395 -24.91 -4.48 -17.30
CA SER A 395 -25.90 -3.43 -17.23
C SER A 395 -25.28 -2.03 -17.17
N HIS A 396 -26.00 -1.03 -17.69
CA HIS A 396 -25.55 0.37 -17.67
C HIS A 396 -25.28 0.87 -16.24
N ASP A 397 -26.11 0.46 -15.27
CA ASP A 397 -25.95 0.86 -13.87
C ASP A 397 -24.68 0.27 -13.22
N PHE A 398 -24.33 -0.97 -13.56
CA PHE A 398 -23.07 -1.56 -13.08
C PHE A 398 -21.87 -0.83 -13.68
N ARG A 399 -21.86 -0.52 -14.98
CA ARG A 399 -20.79 0.26 -15.63
C ARG A 399 -20.60 1.60 -14.95
N ARG A 400 -21.71 2.29 -14.65
CA ARG A 400 -21.69 3.60 -13.98
C ARG A 400 -21.13 3.53 -12.57
N ARG A 401 -21.49 2.47 -11.79
CA ARG A 401 -21.03 2.32 -10.39
C ARG A 401 -19.60 1.79 -10.26
N SER A 402 -19.18 0.88 -11.13
CA SER A 402 -17.90 0.19 -11.04
C SER A 402 -16.68 1.08 -11.31
N ARG A 403 -16.83 2.17 -12.09
CA ARG A 403 -15.73 3.04 -12.55
C ARG A 403 -14.55 2.22 -13.11
N ALA A 404 -14.88 1.19 -13.89
CA ALA A 404 -13.90 0.27 -14.39
C ALA A 404 -13.18 0.83 -15.62
N ASN A 405 -11.93 0.44 -15.76
CA ASN A 405 -11.14 0.63 -16.98
C ASN A 405 -11.05 -0.71 -17.73
N THR A 406 -11.12 -0.65 -19.04
CA THR A 406 -10.81 -1.78 -19.92
C THR A 406 -9.45 -1.58 -20.54
N GLU A 407 -8.58 -2.57 -20.47
CA GLU A 407 -7.21 -2.54 -20.97
C GLU A 407 -7.01 -3.64 -22.01
N PHE A 408 -6.53 -3.27 -23.20
CA PHE A 408 -6.04 -4.18 -24.23
C PHE A 408 -4.54 -3.98 -24.38
N ASN A 409 -3.77 -5.05 -24.27
CA ASN A 409 -2.33 -5.03 -24.42
C ASN A 409 -1.87 -6.07 -25.41
N LEU A 410 -0.96 -5.68 -26.29
CA LEU A 410 -0.25 -6.57 -27.19
C LEU A 410 1.24 -6.35 -26.99
N MET A 411 1.99 -7.42 -26.67
CA MET A 411 3.41 -7.36 -26.43
C MET A 411 4.15 -8.44 -27.23
N TYR A 412 5.23 -8.06 -27.83
CA TYR A 412 6.23 -8.98 -28.37
C TYR A 412 7.55 -8.79 -27.62
N ALA A 413 8.13 -9.89 -27.13
CA ALA A 413 9.42 -9.90 -26.47
C ALA A 413 10.33 -10.93 -27.09
N SER A 414 11.60 -10.57 -27.26
CA SER A 414 12.66 -11.41 -27.80
C SER A 414 13.80 -11.47 -26.80
N GLN A 415 14.09 -12.67 -26.32
CA GLN A 415 15.16 -12.97 -25.38
C GLN A 415 16.20 -13.84 -26.07
N ASN A 416 17.43 -13.36 -26.17
CA ASN A 416 18.56 -14.11 -26.71
C ASN A 416 19.53 -14.38 -25.55
N ARG A 417 19.57 -15.64 -25.13
CA ARG A 417 20.55 -16.17 -24.18
C ARG A 417 21.52 -17.13 -24.89
N PRO A 418 22.68 -17.34 -24.33
CA PRO A 418 23.64 -18.33 -24.89
C PRO A 418 23.06 -19.73 -24.95
N GLU A 419 22.14 -20.07 -24.05
CA GLU A 419 21.54 -21.41 -23.93
C GLU A 419 20.34 -21.58 -24.85
N PHE A 420 19.60 -20.50 -25.13
CA PHE A 420 18.38 -20.52 -25.95
C PHE A 420 17.96 -19.15 -26.47
N HIS A 421 17.22 -19.18 -27.57
CA HIS A 421 16.45 -18.03 -28.02
C HIS A 421 14.97 -18.25 -27.73
N ARG A 422 14.35 -17.25 -27.13
CA ARG A 422 12.94 -17.29 -26.76
C ARG A 422 12.20 -16.08 -27.33
N ARG A 423 11.03 -16.32 -27.89
CA ARG A 423 10.11 -15.31 -28.39
C ARG A 423 8.79 -15.45 -27.65
N VAL A 424 8.27 -14.34 -27.15
CA VAL A 424 6.99 -14.33 -26.43
C VAL A 424 6.07 -13.32 -27.06
N LEU A 425 4.90 -13.78 -27.47
CA LEU A 425 3.80 -12.92 -27.91
C LEU A 425 2.72 -12.97 -26.84
N THR A 426 2.35 -11.80 -26.31
CA THR A 426 1.27 -11.69 -25.30
C THR A 426 0.17 -10.82 -25.87
N ALA A 427 -1.09 -11.29 -25.74
CA ALA A 427 -2.29 -10.51 -26.01
C ALA A 427 -3.21 -10.59 -24.78
N ALA A 428 -3.63 -9.46 -24.26
CA ALA A 428 -4.40 -9.43 -23.02
C ALA A 428 -5.58 -8.48 -23.10
N TRP A 429 -6.71 -8.92 -22.51
CA TRP A 429 -7.92 -8.13 -22.30
C TRP A 429 -8.24 -8.18 -20.81
N LYS A 430 -8.16 -7.02 -20.15
CA LYS A 430 -8.25 -6.90 -18.68
C LYS A 430 -9.22 -5.81 -18.30
N TYR A 431 -9.84 -6.00 -17.12
CA TYR A 431 -10.65 -4.99 -16.46
C TYR A 431 -10.05 -4.65 -15.11
N ARG A 432 -10.08 -3.38 -14.75
CA ARG A 432 -9.64 -2.91 -13.43
C ARG A 432 -10.63 -1.90 -12.90
N TRP A 433 -11.09 -2.08 -11.67
CA TRP A 433 -11.96 -1.11 -11.00
C TRP A 433 -11.64 -1.00 -9.51
N ASN A 434 -11.94 0.16 -8.95
CA ASN A 434 -11.74 0.48 -7.56
C ASN A 434 -13.08 0.82 -6.91
N SER A 435 -13.35 0.28 -5.72
CA SER A 435 -14.45 0.72 -4.87
C SER A 435 -13.89 1.61 -3.77
N LYS A 436 -14.17 2.93 -3.86
CA LYS A 436 -13.73 3.89 -2.85
C LYS A 436 -14.39 3.63 -1.49
N GLU A 437 -15.70 3.34 -1.48
CA GLU A 437 -16.45 3.04 -0.26
C GLU A 437 -15.93 1.82 0.48
N ARG A 438 -15.44 0.83 -0.27
CA ARG A 438 -14.92 -0.45 0.27
C ARG A 438 -13.41 -0.51 0.33
N ASN A 439 -12.69 0.56 -0.01
CA ASN A 439 -11.22 0.58 -0.05
C ASN A 439 -10.64 -0.65 -0.78
N SER A 440 -11.30 -1.10 -1.84
CA SER A 440 -10.96 -2.31 -2.57
C SER A 440 -10.66 -2.06 -4.04
N GLN A 441 -9.72 -2.83 -4.56
CA GLN A 441 -9.37 -2.89 -5.97
C GLN A 441 -9.65 -4.28 -6.52
N HIS A 442 -10.22 -4.31 -7.70
CA HIS A 442 -10.52 -5.53 -8.44
C HIS A 442 -9.79 -5.50 -9.77
N ARG A 443 -9.26 -6.64 -10.16
CA ARG A 443 -8.69 -6.87 -11.49
C ARG A 443 -9.25 -8.18 -12.03
N PHE A 444 -9.81 -8.13 -13.22
CA PHE A 444 -10.32 -9.28 -13.93
C PHE A 444 -9.60 -9.41 -15.26
N ASP A 445 -8.77 -10.43 -15.40
CA ASP A 445 -8.11 -10.80 -16.65
C ASP A 445 -9.07 -11.73 -17.39
N LEU A 446 -9.87 -11.17 -18.31
CA LEU A 446 -10.86 -11.95 -19.09
C LEU A 446 -10.17 -12.89 -20.06
N LEU A 447 -9.10 -12.41 -20.69
CA LEU A 447 -8.29 -13.15 -21.62
C LEU A 447 -6.85 -12.68 -21.52
N ASP A 448 -5.92 -13.61 -21.32
CA ASP A 448 -4.51 -13.31 -21.35
C ASP A 448 -3.80 -14.49 -22.06
N ILE A 449 -3.41 -14.27 -23.29
CA ILE A 449 -2.77 -15.25 -24.17
C ILE A 449 -1.28 -14.99 -24.15
N ASN A 450 -0.51 -16.00 -23.77
CA ASN A 450 0.93 -15.97 -23.86
C ASN A 450 1.39 -17.13 -24.78
N TYR A 451 1.91 -16.78 -25.92
CA TYR A 451 2.51 -17.73 -26.82
C TYR A 451 4.03 -17.66 -26.70
N VAL A 452 4.62 -18.75 -26.20
CA VAL A 452 6.05 -18.93 -26.04
C VAL A 452 6.57 -19.78 -27.18
N PHE A 453 7.53 -19.25 -27.94
CA PHE A 453 8.19 -19.93 -29.04
C PHE A 453 9.70 -19.98 -28.82
N MET A 454 10.29 -21.17 -28.95
CA MET A 454 11.72 -21.45 -28.75
C MET A 454 12.36 -21.80 -30.11
N PRO A 455 12.80 -20.79 -30.88
CA PRO A 455 13.36 -21.03 -32.24
C PRO A 455 14.68 -21.76 -32.21
N TRP A 456 15.45 -21.66 -31.14
CA TRP A 456 16.74 -22.27 -31.00
C TRP A 456 17.09 -22.60 -29.55
N ILE A 457 17.71 -23.75 -29.35
CA ILE A 457 18.27 -24.21 -28.08
C ILE A 457 19.68 -24.70 -28.39
N SER A 458 20.67 -24.39 -27.56
CA SER A 458 22.05 -24.84 -27.70
C SER A 458 22.12 -26.37 -27.67
N ASP A 459 22.86 -26.97 -28.62
CA ASP A 459 23.06 -28.43 -28.67
C ASP A 459 23.66 -29.00 -27.39
N THR A 460 24.60 -28.27 -26.79
CA THR A 460 25.23 -28.65 -25.52
C THR A 460 24.19 -28.69 -24.41
N PHE A 461 23.33 -27.66 -24.30
CA PHE A 461 22.26 -27.58 -23.34
C PHE A 461 21.20 -28.67 -23.58
N TYR A 462 20.80 -28.86 -24.84
CA TYR A 462 19.82 -29.86 -25.22
C TYR A 462 20.26 -31.28 -24.86
N LYS A 463 21.48 -31.66 -25.23
CA LYS A 463 22.06 -32.97 -24.93
C LYS A 463 22.23 -33.19 -23.45
N THR A 464 22.69 -32.19 -22.69
CA THR A 464 22.97 -32.33 -21.26
C THR A 464 21.69 -32.44 -20.42
N TYR A 465 20.66 -31.62 -20.70
CA TYR A 465 19.52 -31.44 -19.79
C TYR A 465 18.20 -32.00 -20.32
N ILE A 466 18.07 -32.26 -21.64
CA ILE A 466 16.81 -32.67 -22.26
C ILE A 466 16.87 -34.07 -22.86
N GLU A 467 17.95 -34.41 -23.54
CA GLU A 467 18.06 -35.69 -24.27
C GLU A 467 18.64 -36.83 -23.41
N ASN A 468 19.62 -36.54 -22.58
CA ASN A 468 20.31 -37.59 -21.77
C ASN A 468 19.34 -38.23 -20.75
N PRO A 469 19.07 -39.56 -20.84
CA PRO A 469 18.13 -40.24 -19.95
C PRO A 469 18.51 -40.16 -18.46
N GLU A 470 19.81 -40.05 -18.15
CA GLU A 470 20.33 -40.02 -16.77
C GLU A 470 20.19 -38.64 -16.11
N SER A 471 20.23 -37.57 -16.91
CA SER A 471 20.14 -36.19 -16.44
C SER A 471 18.88 -35.46 -16.94
N ARG A 472 18.00 -36.16 -17.66
CA ARG A 472 16.74 -35.58 -18.17
C ARG A 472 15.89 -35.07 -17.03
N ASN A 473 15.63 -33.78 -17.07
CA ASN A 473 14.78 -33.10 -16.11
C ASN A 473 13.43 -32.74 -16.74
N ALA A 474 12.35 -33.32 -16.23
CA ALA A 474 11.01 -33.13 -16.75
C ALA A 474 10.59 -31.65 -16.70
N ILE A 475 11.01 -30.92 -15.68
CA ILE A 475 10.71 -29.49 -15.49
C ILE A 475 11.44 -28.66 -16.54
N ILE A 476 12.73 -28.92 -16.74
CA ILE A 476 13.56 -28.26 -17.75
C ILE A 476 12.99 -28.55 -19.14
N ALA A 477 12.79 -29.82 -19.46
CA ALA A 477 12.28 -30.24 -20.76
C ALA A 477 10.93 -29.57 -21.12
N TYR A 478 10.05 -29.40 -20.14
CA TYR A 478 8.77 -28.71 -20.34
C TYR A 478 8.95 -27.19 -20.59
N ASN A 479 9.85 -26.57 -19.89
CA ASN A 479 10.06 -25.11 -19.96
C ASN A 479 10.74 -24.64 -21.26
N TYR A 480 11.42 -25.55 -21.97
CA TYR A 480 12.08 -25.26 -23.25
C TYR A 480 11.30 -25.74 -24.49
N LYS A 481 10.01 -26.09 -24.30
CA LYS A 481 9.08 -26.38 -25.40
C LYS A 481 8.28 -25.13 -25.81
N ASN A 482 7.78 -25.17 -27.04
CA ASN A 482 6.76 -24.20 -27.44
C ASN A 482 5.50 -24.39 -26.63
N LEU A 483 4.95 -23.32 -26.10
CA LEU A 483 3.84 -23.39 -25.15
C LEU A 483 2.83 -22.28 -25.39
N LEU A 484 1.55 -22.63 -25.37
CA LEU A 484 0.45 -21.69 -25.39
C LEU A 484 -0.21 -21.64 -24.01
N ILE A 485 -0.27 -20.46 -23.40
CA ILE A 485 -0.94 -20.24 -22.11
C ILE A 485 -2.09 -19.29 -22.36
N VAL A 486 -3.32 -19.76 -22.18
CA VAL A 486 -4.53 -18.93 -22.26
C VAL A 486 -5.20 -18.96 -20.90
N LYS A 487 -5.09 -17.85 -20.18
CA LYS A 487 -5.56 -17.75 -18.79
C LYS A 487 -6.75 -16.82 -18.63
N LEU A 488 -7.56 -17.15 -17.64
CA LEU A 488 -8.59 -16.35 -17.01
C LEU A 488 -8.17 -16.10 -15.57
N GLY A 489 -8.28 -14.86 -15.05
CA GLY A 489 -7.85 -14.56 -13.70
C GLY A 489 -8.70 -13.50 -13.04
N TYR A 490 -8.80 -13.57 -11.70
CA TYR A 490 -9.42 -12.55 -10.88
C TYR A 490 -8.58 -12.26 -9.65
N GLN A 491 -8.33 -10.99 -9.39
CA GLN A 491 -7.63 -10.53 -8.20
C GLN A 491 -8.48 -9.50 -7.45
N TYR A 492 -8.56 -9.69 -6.15
CA TYR A 492 -9.16 -8.77 -5.21
C TYR A 492 -8.10 -8.28 -4.23
N GLN A 493 -8.04 -6.98 -3.98
CA GLN A 493 -7.17 -6.37 -2.99
C GLN A 493 -7.96 -5.39 -2.14
N TYR A 494 -7.77 -5.45 -0.84
CA TYR A 494 -8.36 -4.54 0.13
C TYR A 494 -7.27 -3.88 0.97
N SER A 495 -7.46 -2.62 1.36
CA SER A 495 -6.58 -1.91 2.28
C SER A 495 -7.40 -1.06 3.26
N SER A 496 -7.25 -1.31 4.56
CA SER A 496 -7.97 -0.55 5.60
C SER A 496 -7.54 0.92 5.69
N ALA A 497 -6.33 1.25 5.24
CA ALA A 497 -5.82 2.63 5.17
C ALA A 497 -6.26 3.38 3.90
N GLY A 498 -6.96 2.70 2.98
CA GLY A 498 -7.27 3.20 1.64
C GLY A 498 -6.21 2.81 0.61
N LEU A 499 -6.64 2.61 -0.63
CA LEU A 499 -5.79 2.13 -1.74
C LEU A 499 -4.71 3.14 -2.17
N ALA A 500 -4.98 4.43 -1.98
CA ALA A 500 -4.08 5.52 -2.35
C ALA A 500 -3.02 5.82 -1.28
N THR A 501 -3.17 5.23 -0.09
CA THR A 501 -2.23 5.48 1.02
C THR A 501 -1.23 4.34 1.07
N PRO A 502 0.03 4.55 0.67
CA PRO A 502 1.08 3.56 0.89
C PRO A 502 1.15 3.25 2.39
N MET A 503 1.28 1.97 2.75
CA MET A 503 1.64 1.62 4.12
C MET A 503 3.00 2.22 4.42
N GLY A 504 3.03 3.39 5.06
CA GLY A 504 4.26 4.03 5.50
C GLY A 504 4.94 3.21 6.59
N ILE A 505 6.24 3.41 6.78
CA ILE A 505 7.01 2.71 7.83
C ILE A 505 6.34 2.90 9.20
N TYR A 506 5.79 4.08 9.45
CA TYR A 506 5.13 4.47 10.71
C TYR A 506 3.70 4.97 10.47
N GLY A 507 2.99 4.40 9.49
CA GLY A 507 1.60 4.74 9.19
C GLY A 507 0.65 4.37 10.34
N LYS A 508 -0.63 4.75 10.20
CA LYS A 508 -1.69 4.28 11.11
C LYS A 508 -1.77 2.76 11.09
N ASP A 509 -2.37 2.18 12.14
CA ASP A 509 -2.70 0.75 12.13
C ASP A 509 -3.49 0.41 10.87
N ALA A 510 -2.96 -0.51 10.11
CA ALA A 510 -3.54 -0.86 8.82
C ALA A 510 -3.31 -2.33 8.50
N TYR A 511 -4.22 -2.90 7.75
CA TYR A 511 -4.05 -4.22 7.16
C TYR A 511 -4.46 -4.19 5.68
N THR A 512 -3.76 -4.99 4.91
CA THR A 512 -4.01 -5.18 3.48
C THR A 512 -4.08 -6.67 3.22
N TYR A 513 -5.04 -7.11 2.44
CA TYR A 513 -5.04 -8.48 1.95
C TYR A 513 -5.34 -8.53 0.46
N ARG A 514 -4.76 -9.52 -0.19
CA ARG A 514 -4.89 -9.79 -1.61
C ARG A 514 -5.23 -11.27 -1.81
N ILE A 515 -6.24 -11.50 -2.61
CA ILE A 515 -6.66 -12.84 -3.06
C ILE A 515 -6.59 -12.83 -4.59
N ALA A 516 -5.93 -13.83 -5.17
CA ALA A 516 -5.91 -14.00 -6.61
C ALA A 516 -6.20 -15.45 -6.98
N VAL A 517 -7.02 -15.63 -7.98
CA VAL A 517 -7.36 -16.92 -8.58
C VAL A 517 -7.09 -16.85 -10.06
N GLU A 518 -6.38 -17.82 -10.58
CA GLU A 518 -6.03 -17.91 -12.01
C GLU A 518 -6.29 -19.34 -12.48
N THR A 519 -6.86 -19.48 -13.65
CA THR A 519 -6.99 -20.77 -14.33
C THR A 519 -6.58 -20.63 -15.80
N ALA A 520 -5.95 -21.64 -16.33
CA ALA A 520 -5.50 -21.64 -17.73
C ALA A 520 -5.91 -22.91 -18.46
N GLY A 521 -6.12 -22.78 -19.77
CA GLY A 521 -6.32 -23.88 -20.70
C GLY A 521 -7.70 -24.55 -20.69
N ASN A 522 -8.60 -24.24 -19.76
CA ASN A 522 -9.89 -24.95 -19.64
C ASN A 522 -10.81 -24.70 -20.83
N ALA A 523 -10.93 -23.45 -21.26
CA ALA A 523 -11.71 -23.11 -22.46
C ALA A 523 -11.11 -23.75 -23.71
N LEU A 524 -9.79 -23.72 -23.84
CA LEU A 524 -9.09 -24.40 -24.95
C LEU A 524 -9.31 -25.91 -24.92
N HIS A 525 -9.25 -26.51 -23.74
CA HIS A 525 -9.46 -27.96 -23.57
C HIS A 525 -10.88 -28.36 -24.04
N GLY A 526 -11.90 -27.58 -23.68
CA GLY A 526 -13.26 -27.76 -24.18
C GLY A 526 -13.34 -27.67 -25.71
N ILE A 527 -12.78 -26.62 -26.31
CA ILE A 527 -12.74 -26.40 -27.75
C ILE A 527 -11.99 -27.54 -28.46
N CYS A 528 -10.80 -27.91 -27.98
CA CYS A 528 -10.00 -28.98 -28.58
C CYS A 528 -10.64 -30.35 -28.47
N ASN A 529 -11.39 -30.62 -27.38
CA ASN A 529 -12.17 -31.85 -27.25
C ASN A 529 -13.33 -31.91 -28.28
N LEU A 530 -14.07 -30.82 -28.43
CA LEU A 530 -15.16 -30.75 -29.41
C LEU A 530 -14.64 -30.85 -30.86
N ALA A 531 -13.50 -30.24 -31.14
CA ALA A 531 -12.87 -30.27 -32.45
C ALA A 531 -12.08 -31.56 -32.76
N GLY A 532 -11.95 -32.48 -31.81
CA GLY A 532 -11.22 -33.74 -32.00
C GLY A 532 -9.72 -33.57 -32.33
N THR A 533 -9.05 -32.54 -31.76
CA THR A 533 -7.64 -32.22 -32.11
C THR A 533 -6.68 -33.35 -31.78
N LYS A 534 -5.61 -33.47 -32.56
CA LYS A 534 -4.54 -34.47 -32.39
C LYS A 534 -3.80 -34.31 -31.08
N LYS A 535 -3.29 -35.43 -30.55
CA LYS A 535 -2.36 -35.46 -29.41
C LYS A 535 -0.94 -35.60 -29.92
N ASN A 536 0.05 -35.03 -29.19
CA ASN A 536 1.46 -35.26 -29.44
C ASN A 536 1.94 -36.60 -28.85
N SER A 537 3.25 -36.90 -28.97
CA SER A 537 3.87 -38.12 -28.40
C SER A 537 3.74 -38.19 -26.88
N ASP A 538 3.62 -37.07 -26.20
CA ASP A 538 3.48 -36.99 -24.73
C ASP A 538 1.99 -37.08 -24.28
N GLY A 539 1.06 -37.35 -25.20
CA GLY A 539 -0.36 -37.46 -24.94
C GLY A 539 -1.11 -36.14 -24.77
N GLN A 540 -0.43 -35.00 -24.97
CA GLN A 540 -0.99 -33.66 -24.84
C GLN A 540 -1.75 -33.26 -26.10
N ARG A 541 -2.93 -32.67 -25.96
CA ARG A 541 -3.66 -32.08 -27.09
C ARG A 541 -2.97 -30.80 -27.55
N MET A 542 -2.99 -30.61 -28.85
CA MET A 542 -2.36 -29.46 -29.50
C MET A 542 -3.39 -28.55 -30.18
N LEU A 543 -3.15 -27.26 -30.13
CA LEU A 543 -3.80 -26.25 -30.96
C LEU A 543 -2.72 -25.62 -31.85
N PHE A 544 -2.91 -25.61 -33.18
CA PHE A 544 -1.92 -25.15 -34.17
C PHE A 544 -0.54 -25.83 -34.00
N ASN A 545 -0.52 -27.12 -33.71
CA ASN A 545 0.68 -27.91 -33.40
C ASN A 545 1.48 -27.46 -32.17
N ILE A 546 0.84 -26.74 -31.23
CA ILE A 546 1.45 -26.27 -30.00
C ILE A 546 0.64 -26.83 -28.82
N ALA A 547 1.36 -27.39 -27.83
CA ALA A 547 0.76 -27.81 -26.57
C ALA A 547 0.31 -26.60 -25.76
N TYR A 548 -0.85 -26.66 -25.13
CA TYR A 548 -1.33 -25.60 -24.24
C TYR A 548 -1.23 -26.03 -22.77
N ALA A 549 -0.90 -25.06 -21.91
CA ALA A 549 -0.86 -25.27 -20.48
C ALA A 549 -2.27 -25.33 -19.89
N GLN A 550 -2.47 -26.28 -18.94
CA GLN A 550 -3.70 -26.38 -18.17
C GLN A 550 -3.38 -26.49 -16.67
N TYR A 551 -3.82 -25.47 -15.91
CA TYR A 551 -3.57 -25.37 -14.48
C TYR A 551 -4.59 -24.50 -13.76
N ALA A 552 -4.65 -24.63 -12.44
CA ALA A 552 -5.32 -23.69 -11.53
C ALA A 552 -4.30 -23.14 -10.52
N LYS A 553 -4.42 -21.85 -10.17
CA LYS A 553 -3.53 -21.17 -9.24
C LYS A 553 -4.34 -20.31 -8.29
N PHE A 554 -3.97 -20.36 -7.02
CA PHE A 554 -4.53 -19.55 -5.94
C PHE A 554 -3.40 -18.88 -5.16
N ASP A 555 -3.49 -17.57 -4.96
CA ASP A 555 -2.58 -16.79 -4.14
C ASP A 555 -3.37 -16.02 -3.08
N PHE A 556 -2.92 -16.11 -1.84
CA PHE A 556 -3.41 -15.33 -0.70
C PHE A 556 -2.23 -14.62 -0.03
N ASP A 557 -2.38 -13.32 0.23
CA ASP A 557 -1.35 -12.51 0.89
C ASP A 557 -2.05 -11.55 1.86
N ILE A 558 -1.68 -11.55 3.12
CA ILE A 558 -2.16 -10.60 4.12
C ILE A 558 -0.98 -9.98 4.84
N SER A 559 -1.02 -8.67 4.98
CA SER A 559 -0.06 -7.92 5.78
C SER A 559 -0.77 -6.98 6.75
N LYS A 560 -0.22 -6.85 7.96
CA LYS A 560 -0.72 -5.98 9.02
C LYS A 560 0.42 -5.13 9.58
N SER A 561 0.19 -3.85 9.73
CA SER A 561 1.09 -2.93 10.43
C SER A 561 0.41 -2.44 11.70
N ILE A 562 1.10 -2.53 12.82
CA ILE A 562 0.67 -2.04 14.14
C ILE A 562 1.65 -0.94 14.56
N ARG A 563 1.14 0.26 14.78
CA ARG A 563 1.95 1.40 15.21
C ARG A 563 2.01 1.46 16.73
N PHE A 564 3.21 1.38 17.29
CA PHE A 564 3.43 1.58 18.71
C PHE A 564 3.66 3.07 19.06
N SER A 565 4.32 3.79 18.15
CA SER A 565 4.61 5.21 18.29
C SER A 565 4.91 5.83 16.92
N ASP A 566 5.15 7.13 16.87
CA ASP A 566 5.61 7.84 15.66
C ASP A 566 6.98 7.36 15.16
N ARG A 567 7.66 6.49 15.92
CA ARG A 567 9.01 6.03 15.66
C ARG A 567 9.18 4.52 15.67
N ALA A 568 8.13 3.77 15.97
CA ALA A 568 8.19 2.31 16.04
C ALA A 568 6.87 1.68 15.56
N SER A 569 6.99 0.64 14.76
CA SER A 569 5.88 -0.16 14.26
C SER A 569 6.27 -1.63 14.14
N LEU A 570 5.30 -2.51 14.24
CA LEU A 570 5.43 -3.94 13.96
C LEU A 570 4.68 -4.23 12.67
N ALA A 571 5.36 -4.81 11.69
CA ALA A 571 4.76 -5.29 10.47
C ALA A 571 4.79 -6.82 10.43
N MET A 572 3.71 -7.43 10.00
CA MET A 572 3.53 -8.88 9.87
C MET A 572 2.98 -9.19 8.49
N ARG A 573 3.44 -10.28 7.92
CA ARG A 573 2.94 -10.81 6.64
C ARG A 573 2.76 -12.30 6.73
N PHE A 574 1.71 -12.78 6.07
CA PHE A 574 1.48 -14.19 5.76
C PHE A 574 1.08 -14.29 4.29
N ALA A 575 1.76 -15.14 3.54
CA ALA A 575 1.44 -15.38 2.14
C ALA A 575 1.44 -16.89 1.85
N LEU A 576 0.42 -17.34 1.16
CA LEU A 576 0.21 -18.71 0.70
C LEU A 576 -0.07 -18.71 -0.80
N GLY A 577 0.63 -19.54 -1.54
CA GLY A 577 0.38 -19.77 -2.95
C GLY A 577 0.28 -21.27 -3.25
N VAL A 578 -0.69 -21.66 -4.07
CA VAL A 578 -0.86 -23.02 -4.54
C VAL A 578 -1.17 -23.01 -6.02
N ALA A 579 -0.43 -23.77 -6.81
CA ALA A 579 -0.65 -23.90 -8.24
C ALA A 579 -0.63 -25.39 -8.62
N TYR A 580 -1.67 -25.85 -9.29
CA TYR A 580 -1.87 -27.26 -9.61
C TYR A 580 -2.00 -27.47 -11.13
N PRO A 581 -1.04 -28.17 -11.77
CA PRO A 581 -1.17 -28.58 -13.16
C PRO A 581 -2.06 -29.81 -13.29
N TYR A 582 -2.94 -29.82 -14.28
CA TYR A 582 -3.83 -30.95 -14.54
C TYR A 582 -4.16 -31.08 -16.05
N GLY A 583 -4.87 -32.15 -16.40
CA GLY A 583 -5.38 -32.36 -17.76
C GLY A 583 -4.29 -32.43 -18.81
N ASN A 584 -4.10 -31.34 -19.57
CA ASN A 584 -3.11 -31.25 -20.64
C ASN A 584 -1.68 -30.93 -20.16
N SER A 585 -1.48 -30.72 -18.86
CA SER A 585 -0.17 -30.36 -18.27
C SER A 585 0.19 -31.23 -17.08
N ASP A 586 1.35 -31.81 -17.11
CA ASP A 586 1.96 -32.53 -15.98
C ASP A 586 2.83 -31.64 -15.11
N VAL A 587 3.38 -30.58 -15.67
CA VAL A 587 4.27 -29.63 -15.05
C VAL A 587 3.73 -28.21 -15.26
N LEU A 588 3.89 -27.34 -14.26
CA LEU A 588 3.55 -25.92 -14.41
C LEU A 588 4.57 -25.20 -15.30
N PRO A 589 4.11 -24.25 -16.13
CA PRO A 589 5.02 -23.33 -16.81
C PRO A 589 5.93 -22.61 -15.80
N TYR A 590 7.18 -22.41 -16.15
CA TYR A 590 8.20 -21.83 -15.26
C TYR A 590 7.76 -20.48 -14.66
N GLU A 591 7.11 -19.63 -15.45
CA GLU A 591 6.61 -18.32 -15.03
C GLU A 591 5.49 -18.40 -14.00
N LYS A 592 4.90 -19.58 -13.80
CA LYS A 592 3.81 -19.83 -12.86
C LYS A 592 4.24 -20.55 -11.60
N ARG A 593 5.45 -21.10 -11.60
CA ARG A 593 6.04 -21.75 -10.41
C ARG A 593 6.47 -20.72 -9.37
N TYR A 594 6.55 -21.15 -8.13
CA TYR A 594 7.00 -20.34 -7.01
C TYR A 594 8.50 -20.52 -6.76
N PHE A 595 9.09 -19.46 -6.18
CA PHE A 595 10.48 -19.42 -5.77
C PHE A 595 10.56 -19.00 -4.30
N GLY A 596 11.54 -19.56 -3.56
CA GLY A 596 11.83 -19.22 -2.18
C GLY A 596 13.15 -18.46 -2.02
N GLY A 597 13.25 -17.64 -0.94
CA GLY A 597 14.43 -16.84 -0.62
C GLY A 597 14.45 -15.46 -1.30
N GLY A 598 15.37 -14.62 -0.85
CA GLY A 598 15.58 -13.26 -1.34
C GLY A 598 14.98 -12.17 -0.45
N ALA A 599 15.19 -10.92 -0.83
CA ALA A 599 14.88 -9.73 -0.06
C ALA A 599 13.40 -9.57 0.35
N ASN A 600 12.46 -10.19 -0.35
CA ASN A 600 11.00 -10.07 -0.12
C ASN A 600 10.34 -11.41 0.30
N SER A 601 11.15 -12.40 0.68
CA SER A 601 10.73 -13.71 1.15
C SER A 601 11.56 -14.07 2.40
N VAL A 602 12.10 -15.30 2.52
CA VAL A 602 12.94 -15.71 3.65
C VAL A 602 14.37 -15.19 3.45
N ARG A 603 14.74 -14.10 4.13
CA ARG A 603 15.97 -13.31 3.90
C ARG A 603 17.28 -13.98 4.35
N GLY A 604 17.23 -15.16 4.96
CA GLY A 604 18.43 -15.98 5.20
C GLY A 604 18.98 -16.67 3.94
N TRP A 605 18.25 -16.66 2.84
CA TRP A 605 18.60 -17.30 1.57
C TRP A 605 18.70 -16.29 0.45
N SER A 606 19.65 -16.48 -0.46
CA SER A 606 19.73 -15.75 -1.71
C SER A 606 18.46 -15.95 -2.54
N VAL A 607 18.27 -15.09 -3.53
CA VAL A 607 17.11 -15.21 -4.44
C VAL A 607 17.12 -16.60 -5.08
N ARG A 608 15.97 -17.29 -5.03
CA ARG A 608 15.77 -18.62 -5.62
C ARG A 608 16.73 -19.71 -5.09
N SER A 609 17.13 -19.62 -3.82
CA SER A 609 18.03 -20.62 -3.23
C SER A 609 17.41 -21.42 -2.08
N LEU A 610 16.11 -21.27 -1.85
CA LEU A 610 15.38 -21.99 -0.81
C LEU A 610 14.41 -23.00 -1.44
N GLY A 611 14.51 -24.27 -0.97
CA GLY A 611 13.58 -25.34 -1.32
C GLY A 611 13.77 -25.91 -2.73
N PRO A 612 12.84 -26.71 -3.22
CA PRO A 612 11.60 -27.16 -2.55
C PRO A 612 11.84 -28.15 -1.40
N GLY A 613 11.03 -28.02 -0.36
CA GLY A 613 11.11 -28.90 0.82
C GLY A 613 12.50 -28.99 1.41
N SER A 614 13.06 -30.21 1.50
CA SER A 614 14.43 -30.48 1.92
C SER A 614 15.43 -30.62 0.77
N PHE A 615 15.06 -30.28 -0.46
CA PHE A 615 15.96 -30.39 -1.62
C PHE A 615 17.14 -29.40 -1.53
N VAL A 616 18.35 -29.90 -1.75
CA VAL A 616 19.62 -29.14 -1.59
C VAL A 616 20.15 -28.60 -2.94
N GLY A 617 19.68 -29.13 -4.05
CA GLY A 617 20.27 -28.99 -5.37
C GLY A 617 21.16 -30.18 -5.72
N ASN A 618 21.54 -30.33 -6.98
CA ASN A 618 22.42 -31.41 -7.41
C ASN A 618 23.86 -31.11 -6.93
N ASP A 619 24.54 -32.10 -6.40
CA ASP A 619 25.91 -32.01 -5.88
C ASP A 619 26.15 -30.92 -4.82
N GLY A 620 25.11 -30.52 -4.09
CA GLY A 620 25.18 -29.48 -3.05
C GLY A 620 25.36 -28.07 -3.59
N ASN A 621 25.30 -27.87 -4.90
CA ASN A 621 25.29 -26.58 -5.55
C ASN A 621 23.84 -26.10 -5.79
N ILE A 622 23.63 -24.79 -5.72
CA ILE A 622 22.33 -24.17 -6.00
C ILE A 622 22.00 -24.34 -7.49
N ASP A 623 20.93 -25.09 -7.77
CA ASP A 623 20.37 -25.22 -9.09
C ASP A 623 19.12 -24.37 -9.22
N PHE A 624 19.27 -23.13 -9.68
CA PHE A 624 18.19 -22.16 -9.77
C PHE A 624 17.00 -22.62 -10.61
N ILE A 625 17.19 -23.56 -11.53
CA ILE A 625 16.13 -24.06 -12.39
C ILE A 625 15.26 -25.06 -11.65
N ASN A 626 15.90 -25.91 -10.82
CA ASN A 626 15.22 -26.93 -10.03
C ASN A 626 14.71 -26.41 -8.69
N GLN A 627 15.18 -25.24 -8.22
CA GLN A 627 14.66 -24.64 -6.97
C GLN A 627 13.36 -23.88 -7.19
N THR A 628 12.34 -24.59 -7.65
CA THR A 628 10.99 -24.07 -7.94
C THR A 628 9.95 -25.00 -7.33
N GLY A 629 8.80 -24.45 -6.95
CA GLY A 629 7.71 -25.23 -6.33
C GLY A 629 6.33 -24.86 -6.89
N ASP A 630 5.38 -25.70 -6.53
CA ASP A 630 3.96 -25.55 -6.87
C ASP A 630 3.15 -24.97 -5.68
N VAL A 631 3.71 -25.09 -4.47
CA VAL A 631 3.18 -24.51 -3.23
C VAL A 631 4.23 -23.58 -2.65
N LYS A 632 3.80 -22.47 -2.06
CA LYS A 632 4.65 -21.49 -1.38
C LYS A 632 4.01 -21.08 -0.06
N LEU A 633 4.82 -21.01 0.99
CA LEU A 633 4.47 -20.41 2.26
C LEU A 633 5.55 -19.38 2.62
N ASP A 634 5.14 -18.13 2.88
CA ASP A 634 6.00 -17.07 3.41
C ASP A 634 5.34 -16.44 4.63
N MET A 635 6.07 -16.34 5.72
CA MET A 635 5.67 -15.62 6.94
C MET A 635 6.81 -14.69 7.34
N SER A 636 6.47 -13.46 7.69
CA SER A 636 7.46 -12.47 8.12
C SER A 636 6.93 -11.63 9.27
N VAL A 637 7.79 -11.37 10.25
CA VAL A 637 7.54 -10.41 11.32
C VAL A 637 8.71 -9.46 11.37
N GLU A 638 8.43 -8.15 11.29
CA GLU A 638 9.44 -7.12 11.23
C GLU A 638 9.12 -5.97 12.19
N MET A 639 9.95 -5.77 13.20
CA MET A 639 9.93 -4.60 14.07
C MET A 639 10.73 -3.49 13.39
N ARG A 640 10.06 -2.39 13.07
CA ARG A 640 10.63 -1.20 12.42
C ARG A 640 10.79 -0.10 13.44
N MET A 641 11.95 0.57 13.44
CA MET A 641 12.23 1.65 14.36
C MET A 641 13.05 2.77 13.71
N ARG A 642 12.69 4.02 13.99
CA ARG A 642 13.45 5.17 13.53
C ARG A 642 14.74 5.27 14.32
N LEU A 643 15.87 5.36 13.59
CA LEU A 643 17.17 5.47 14.20
C LEU A 643 17.56 6.94 14.38
N PHE A 644 18.02 7.55 13.33
CA PHE A 644 18.46 8.95 13.32
C PHE A 644 18.39 9.47 11.88
N TRP A 645 18.26 10.76 11.73
CA TRP A 645 18.17 11.46 10.45
C TRP A 645 17.13 10.77 9.53
N LYS A 646 17.54 10.20 8.41
CA LYS A 646 16.71 9.45 7.46
C LYS A 646 16.92 7.93 7.55
N PHE A 647 17.65 7.46 8.56
CA PHE A 647 17.88 6.04 8.77
C PHE A 647 16.82 5.44 9.68
N ASP A 648 16.26 4.33 9.22
CA ASP A 648 15.37 3.46 9.97
C ASP A 648 16.03 2.08 10.11
N GLY A 649 15.87 1.44 11.26
CA GLY A 649 16.32 0.09 11.53
C GLY A 649 15.17 -0.90 11.48
N ALA A 650 15.47 -2.14 11.21
CA ALA A 650 14.54 -3.25 11.35
C ALA A 650 15.19 -4.46 12.01
N LEU A 651 14.41 -5.14 12.81
CA LEU A 651 14.67 -6.49 13.29
C LEU A 651 13.63 -7.40 12.66
N PHE A 652 14.03 -8.51 12.10
CA PHE A 652 13.09 -9.38 11.43
C PHE A 652 13.32 -10.87 11.71
N VAL A 653 12.23 -11.60 11.61
CA VAL A 653 12.20 -13.06 11.57
C VAL A 653 11.32 -13.44 10.39
N ASP A 654 11.85 -14.28 9.50
CA ASP A 654 11.13 -14.82 8.36
C ASP A 654 11.08 -16.35 8.46
N ALA A 655 9.97 -16.92 8.06
CA ALA A 655 9.77 -18.37 7.99
C ALA A 655 9.01 -18.74 6.72
N GLY A 656 9.32 -19.86 6.12
CA GLY A 656 8.63 -20.34 4.94
C GLY A 656 9.41 -21.36 4.13
N ASN A 657 8.80 -21.83 3.07
CA ASN A 657 9.42 -22.72 2.08
C ASN A 657 8.54 -22.77 0.82
N ILE A 658 9.03 -23.49 -0.18
CA ILE A 658 8.27 -23.92 -1.35
C ILE A 658 8.24 -25.43 -1.40
N TRP A 659 7.24 -26.00 -2.07
CA TRP A 659 7.12 -27.46 -2.27
C TRP A 659 6.56 -27.76 -3.65
N THR A 660 6.77 -28.97 -4.14
CA THR A 660 6.08 -29.51 -5.31
C THR A 660 4.85 -30.31 -4.87
N LEU A 661 3.80 -30.32 -5.67
CA LEU A 661 2.62 -31.14 -5.41
C LEU A 661 2.78 -32.58 -5.95
N ARG A 662 3.62 -32.72 -6.97
CA ARG A 662 3.99 -34.04 -7.51
C ARG A 662 5.39 -34.43 -7.05
N ASP A 663 5.66 -35.71 -6.98
CA ASP A 663 7.00 -36.23 -6.73
C ASP A 663 7.81 -36.17 -8.05
N TYR A 664 8.87 -35.38 -8.03
CA TYR A 664 9.82 -35.27 -9.15
C TYR A 664 11.15 -35.91 -8.71
N LYS A 665 11.63 -36.86 -9.50
CA LYS A 665 12.91 -37.54 -9.24
C LYS A 665 14.08 -36.57 -9.13
N GLU A 666 13.99 -35.45 -9.84
CA GLU A 666 14.98 -34.38 -9.87
C GLU A 666 14.95 -33.47 -8.65
N GLN A 667 13.94 -33.58 -7.81
CA GLN A 667 13.74 -32.75 -6.60
C GLN A 667 13.43 -33.65 -5.38
N PRO A 668 14.33 -34.56 -5.00
CA PRO A 668 14.09 -35.50 -3.88
C PRO A 668 13.86 -34.72 -2.59
N GLY A 669 12.80 -35.10 -1.85
CA GLY A 669 12.38 -34.39 -0.64
C GLY A 669 11.65 -33.07 -0.88
N GLY A 670 11.36 -32.72 -2.14
CA GLY A 670 10.64 -31.48 -2.52
C GLY A 670 9.14 -31.59 -2.45
N GLN A 671 8.56 -32.79 -2.36
CA GLN A 671 7.12 -33.01 -2.37
C GLN A 671 6.45 -32.51 -1.09
N PHE A 672 5.34 -31.79 -1.24
CA PHE A 672 4.49 -31.38 -0.13
C PHE A 672 3.78 -32.58 0.49
N ARG A 673 3.95 -32.78 1.77
CA ARG A 673 3.26 -33.79 2.57
C ARG A 673 2.82 -33.17 3.89
N TRP A 674 1.57 -33.38 4.26
CA TRP A 674 1.01 -32.84 5.49
C TRP A 674 1.69 -33.30 6.79
N ASP A 675 2.25 -34.48 6.78
CA ASP A 675 2.96 -35.09 7.90
C ASP A 675 4.36 -34.51 8.14
N THR A 676 5.04 -34.04 7.09
CA THR A 676 6.45 -33.61 7.14
C THR A 676 6.68 -32.14 6.77
N CYS A 677 5.69 -31.44 6.20
CA CYS A 677 5.87 -30.06 5.73
C CYS A 677 6.31 -29.10 6.85
N TRP A 678 5.92 -29.35 8.09
CA TRP A 678 6.27 -28.52 9.25
C TRP A 678 7.75 -28.59 9.61
N GLU A 679 8.38 -29.76 9.44
CA GLU A 679 9.81 -29.98 9.64
C GLU A 679 10.66 -29.35 8.54
N GLN A 680 10.04 -29.06 7.41
CA GLN A 680 10.67 -28.43 6.24
C GLN A 680 10.55 -26.92 6.21
N ILE A 681 9.99 -26.28 7.26
CA ILE A 681 9.93 -24.83 7.34
C ILE A 681 11.31 -24.26 7.61
N ALA A 682 11.82 -23.49 6.68
CA ALA A 682 13.03 -22.70 6.83
C ALA A 682 12.77 -21.46 7.69
N VAL A 683 13.68 -21.13 8.60
CA VAL A 683 13.58 -19.93 9.44
C VAL A 683 14.85 -19.11 9.34
N SER A 684 14.69 -17.80 9.24
CA SER A 684 15.78 -16.83 9.28
C SER A 684 15.48 -15.65 10.20
N TYR A 685 16.52 -14.99 10.67
CA TYR A 685 16.44 -13.76 11.44
C TYR A 685 17.49 -12.76 10.95
N GLY A 686 17.31 -11.51 11.26
CA GLY A 686 18.30 -10.54 10.80
C GLY A 686 18.03 -9.10 11.20
N LEU A 687 18.93 -8.28 10.71
CA LEU A 687 18.93 -6.82 10.88
C LEU A 687 18.77 -6.16 9.52
N GLY A 688 18.06 -5.05 9.50
CA GLY A 688 17.92 -4.28 8.29
C GLY A 688 18.16 -2.79 8.55
N LEU A 689 18.85 -2.16 7.63
CA LEU A 689 19.03 -0.71 7.58
C LEU A 689 18.23 -0.16 6.41
N ARG A 690 17.47 0.91 6.66
CA ARG A 690 16.66 1.60 5.66
C ARG A 690 17.08 3.05 5.58
N LEU A 691 17.32 3.55 4.37
CA LEU A 691 17.54 4.96 4.09
C LEU A 691 16.29 5.52 3.41
N ASN A 692 15.51 6.29 4.16
CA ASN A 692 14.28 6.92 3.68
C ASN A 692 14.58 8.29 3.06
N LEU A 693 14.50 8.37 1.74
CA LEU A 693 14.77 9.59 0.97
C LEU A 693 13.47 10.35 0.58
N ASN A 694 12.34 10.05 1.20
CA ASN A 694 10.99 10.56 0.96
C ASN A 694 10.34 10.06 -0.34
N TYR A 695 11.09 10.04 -1.46
CA TYR A 695 10.60 9.57 -2.76
C TYR A 695 10.81 8.07 -2.95
N PHE A 696 11.84 7.52 -2.34
CA PHE A 696 12.15 6.09 -2.34
C PHE A 696 12.92 5.69 -1.10
N LEU A 697 12.86 4.43 -0.77
CA LEU A 697 13.48 3.82 0.40
C LEU A 697 14.51 2.81 -0.09
N LEU A 698 15.78 3.04 0.27
CA LEU A 698 16.84 2.04 0.06
C LEU A 698 16.91 1.13 1.28
N ARG A 699 17.06 -0.13 1.04
CA ARG A 699 17.07 -1.17 2.07
C ARG A 699 18.29 -2.06 1.93
N LEU A 700 18.96 -2.30 3.05
CA LEU A 700 20.04 -3.27 3.19
C LEU A 700 19.67 -4.23 4.33
N ASP A 701 19.42 -5.49 4.01
CA ASP A 701 19.05 -6.53 4.97
C ASP A 701 20.15 -7.56 5.10
N ALA A 702 20.62 -7.80 6.33
CA ALA A 702 21.56 -8.82 6.70
C ALA A 702 20.80 -9.96 7.39
N GLY A 703 20.64 -11.06 6.70
CA GLY A 703 19.89 -12.25 7.16
C GLY A 703 20.81 -13.41 7.55
N MET A 704 20.46 -14.09 8.62
CA MET A 704 21.10 -15.34 9.06
C MET A 704 20.06 -16.46 9.08
N LYS A 705 20.44 -17.64 8.62
CA LYS A 705 19.62 -18.84 8.74
C LYS A 705 19.52 -19.25 10.20
N ALA A 706 18.33 -19.60 10.65
CA ALA A 706 18.08 -20.18 11.98
C ALA A 706 17.81 -21.70 11.90
N ILE A 707 16.93 -22.09 10.97
CA ILE A 707 16.61 -23.49 10.66
C ILE A 707 16.75 -23.67 9.15
N ASN A 708 17.55 -24.65 8.74
CA ASN A 708 17.77 -24.98 7.35
C ASN A 708 17.31 -26.43 7.06
N PRO A 709 16.12 -26.61 6.48
CA PRO A 709 15.54 -27.95 6.27
C PRO A 709 16.25 -28.78 5.19
N ALA A 710 17.14 -28.17 4.41
CA ALA A 710 17.88 -28.83 3.36
C ALA A 710 18.90 -29.86 3.90
N TYR A 711 19.20 -29.85 5.18
CA TYR A 711 20.18 -30.75 5.82
C TYR A 711 19.55 -31.48 7.00
N GLN A 712 19.85 -32.76 7.12
CA GLN A 712 19.46 -33.62 8.27
C GLN A 712 20.50 -33.60 9.39
N ASP A 713 21.75 -33.25 9.09
CA ASP A 713 22.80 -33.08 10.10
C ASP A 713 22.50 -31.93 11.03
N THR A 714 22.47 -32.18 12.34
CA THR A 714 22.10 -31.21 13.39
C THR A 714 22.87 -29.88 13.29
N ARG A 715 24.16 -29.91 12.91
CA ARG A 715 24.98 -28.69 12.80
C ARG A 715 24.62 -27.81 11.61
N ARG A 716 24.14 -28.43 10.53
CA ARG A 716 23.70 -27.69 9.34
C ARG A 716 22.21 -27.38 9.38
N HIS A 717 21.42 -28.19 10.08
CA HIS A 717 19.99 -28.02 10.25
C HIS A 717 19.64 -26.85 11.18
N TYR A 718 20.43 -26.66 12.26
CA TYR A 718 20.21 -25.58 13.25
C TYR A 718 21.37 -24.56 13.28
N PRO A 719 21.53 -23.74 12.24
CA PRO A 719 22.55 -22.68 12.23
C PRO A 719 22.45 -21.68 13.38
N ILE A 720 21.27 -21.51 13.98
CA ILE A 720 21.09 -20.65 15.15
C ILE A 720 21.94 -21.12 16.34
N ILE A 721 22.17 -22.43 16.46
CA ILE A 721 23.01 -23.04 17.52
C ILE A 721 24.45 -23.16 17.04
N TYR A 722 24.68 -23.51 15.77
CA TYR A 722 25.99 -23.73 15.15
C TYR A 722 26.21 -22.79 13.95
N PRO A 723 26.35 -21.49 14.19
CA PRO A 723 26.42 -20.50 13.10
C PRO A 723 27.71 -20.62 12.29
N ASN A 724 27.58 -20.54 10.97
CA ASN A 724 28.69 -20.41 10.05
C ASN A 724 28.43 -19.26 9.07
N PHE A 725 29.12 -18.14 9.24
CA PHE A 725 28.90 -16.91 8.46
C PHE A 725 29.04 -17.12 6.95
N LYS A 726 29.97 -17.97 6.49
CA LYS A 726 30.15 -18.24 5.05
C LYS A 726 28.95 -18.97 4.43
N ARG A 727 28.30 -19.85 5.18
CA ARG A 727 27.22 -20.71 4.70
C ARG A 727 25.83 -20.10 4.98
N ASP A 728 25.70 -19.44 6.12
CA ASP A 728 24.38 -19.15 6.70
C ASP A 728 23.99 -17.67 6.60
N PHE A 729 24.89 -16.81 6.14
CA PHE A 729 24.67 -15.37 5.98
C PHE A 729 24.26 -15.01 4.56
N ALA A 730 23.28 -14.12 4.43
CA ALA A 730 22.86 -13.52 3.18
C ALA A 730 22.69 -12.00 3.34
N LEU A 731 23.20 -11.25 2.39
CA LEU A 731 23.07 -9.80 2.33
C LEU A 731 22.19 -9.42 1.15
N HIS A 732 21.15 -8.61 1.39
CA HIS A 732 20.23 -8.18 0.37
C HIS A 732 20.20 -6.65 0.27
N PHE A 733 20.36 -6.16 -0.94
CA PHE A 733 20.08 -4.78 -1.30
C PHE A 733 18.74 -4.72 -2.03
N ALA A 734 17.84 -3.82 -1.64
CA ALA A 734 16.54 -3.66 -2.28
C ALA A 734 16.01 -2.24 -2.19
N VAL A 735 15.00 -1.92 -2.99
CA VAL A 735 14.29 -0.65 -3.00
C VAL A 735 12.85 -0.90 -2.54
N GLY A 736 12.35 -0.07 -1.62
CA GLY A 736 11.02 -0.21 -1.03
C GLY A 736 10.99 -1.11 0.21
N LEU A 737 9.78 -1.26 0.80
CA LEU A 737 9.53 -2.16 1.92
C LEU A 737 9.39 -3.61 1.42
N PRO A 738 9.66 -4.62 2.26
CA PRO A 738 9.53 -6.03 1.85
C PRO A 738 8.06 -6.45 1.68
N PHE A 739 7.14 -5.77 2.41
CA PHE A 739 5.69 -5.97 2.36
C PHE A 739 4.95 -4.79 2.98
#